data_fdf1bd5ff41d91f4529c4b5efbec4015
#
_entry.id   fdf1bd5ff41d91f4529c4b5efbec4015
#
_cell.length_a   1.000
_cell.length_b   1.000
_cell.length_c   1.000
_cell.angle_alpha   90.00
_cell.angle_beta   90.00
_cell.angle_gamma   90.00
#
_symmetry.space_group_name_H-M   'P 1'
#
loop_
_entity.id
_entity.type
_entity.pdbx_description
1 polymer ?
#
loop_
_entity_poly.entity_id
_entity_poly.type
_entity_poly.pdbx_seq_one_letter_code
_entity_poly.pdbx_strand_id
1 'polypeptide(L)'
;MTFAEEILEGIPAKLPEAKPYDTEINHAPKRKDILTPQEKALALKNALRYFPKALHEQLAPEFAKELKDYGRIYMYRYRPSYQMYARPIDEYPAKSRQAAAIMAMIQNNLDPRVAQHPHELIIYGGNGAIFQNWAQYRLVMQYLATMTDEQTLVMYSGHPLGLFPSHKDAPRVIVTNGMVIPNYSKPDDWERFNALGVSQYGQMTAGSYMYIGPQGIVHGTTITVMNAARKQGGSPAGKLFVTAGLGGMSGAQPKAGNIAGVVSVTAEINPKAAEKRYEQGWVDELHENLDELIPRIREAVAARKPVSLAYVGNVVDLWERLAAEHIHVDLGSDQTSLHNPWAGGYYPVGYSLEESKAMMAQEPERFKEAVKASLRRQVAAINQLAAEGMYFFDYGNAFLLESSRAGADILKADGNFRYPSYVQDIMGPMYFDYGFGPFRWVCMSEKPEDLQKTDEIAMKVLSEIAASSPAEIAGQMRDNIHWIEEAGRNHLVVGSQARILYADCEGRTKIALAFNEAIRKGEISAPIVLGRDHHDVSGTDSPFRETSNIYDGSRFTADMAVQNVIGDGFRGATWVSIHNGGGVGWGEVINGGFGMVIDGSEDSNRHIREMLFWDVNNGIARRSWARNSAARFAIEREMARTPGLKVTLPNAADEKIIQKALQ
;
A
#
# COMPACT_ATOMS: atom_id res chain seq x y z
N MET A 1 34.78 -7.47 -5.98
CA MET A 1 33.67 -7.76 -6.92
C MET A 1 32.92 -6.45 -7.11
N THR A 2 32.68 -6.05 -8.34
CA THR A 2 31.86 -4.87 -8.65
C THR A 2 30.37 -5.18 -8.47
N PHE A 3 29.52 -4.14 -8.43
CA PHE A 3 28.06 -4.28 -8.40
C PHE A 3 27.53 -5.20 -9.51
N ALA A 4 27.99 -4.98 -10.74
CA ALA A 4 27.58 -5.77 -11.90
C ALA A 4 28.05 -7.23 -11.81
N GLU A 5 29.29 -7.46 -11.38
CA GLU A 5 29.82 -8.81 -11.22
C GLU A 5 29.05 -9.62 -10.16
N GLU A 6 28.72 -8.98 -9.03
CA GLU A 6 27.96 -9.67 -7.96
C GLU A 6 26.55 -10.02 -8.38
N ILE A 7 25.88 -9.18 -9.18
CA ILE A 7 24.57 -9.49 -9.75
C ILE A 7 24.65 -10.67 -10.72
N LEU A 8 25.63 -10.65 -11.63
CA LEU A 8 25.80 -11.69 -12.64
C LEU A 8 26.23 -13.04 -12.03
N GLU A 9 26.92 -13.02 -10.90
CA GLU A 9 27.26 -14.23 -10.17
C GLU A 9 26.01 -14.96 -9.64
N GLY A 10 24.98 -14.21 -9.22
CA GLY A 10 23.78 -14.77 -8.60
C GLY A 10 24.07 -15.43 -7.26
N ILE A 11 23.73 -16.72 -7.11
CA ILE A 11 24.13 -17.50 -5.92
C ILE A 11 25.58 -17.95 -6.09
N PRO A 12 26.51 -17.50 -5.21
CA PRO A 12 27.91 -17.89 -5.30
C PRO A 12 28.12 -19.41 -5.22
N ALA A 13 28.97 -19.94 -6.06
CA ALA A 13 29.32 -21.37 -6.04
C ALA A 13 30.11 -21.76 -4.78
N LYS A 14 30.84 -20.81 -4.20
CA LYS A 14 31.54 -20.97 -2.92
C LYS A 14 30.75 -20.33 -1.81
N LEU A 15 30.82 -20.92 -0.62
CA LEU A 15 30.14 -20.38 0.57
C LEU A 15 30.70 -18.99 0.90
N PRO A 16 29.88 -17.91 0.86
CA PRO A 16 30.31 -16.59 1.29
C PRO A 16 30.68 -16.56 2.78
N GLU A 17 31.45 -15.57 3.19
CA GLU A 17 31.68 -15.33 4.61
C GLU A 17 30.35 -15.03 5.33
N ALA A 18 30.24 -15.49 6.59
CA ALA A 18 29.09 -15.17 7.42
C ALA A 18 29.06 -13.65 7.69
N LYS A 19 27.91 -13.04 7.48
CA LYS A 19 27.71 -11.62 7.76
C LYS A 19 27.27 -11.42 9.19
N PRO A 20 27.83 -10.46 9.94
CA PRO A 20 27.41 -10.18 11.30
C PRO A 20 25.95 -9.71 11.33
N TYR A 21 25.30 -9.99 12.43
CA TYR A 21 23.99 -9.41 12.74
C TYR A 21 24.21 -7.92 13.06
N ASP A 22 23.54 -7.05 12.30
CA ASP A 22 23.68 -5.61 12.43
C ASP A 22 22.61 -5.09 13.39
N THR A 23 22.98 -4.67 14.59
CA THR A 23 22.08 -4.18 15.63
C THR A 23 21.56 -2.76 15.39
N GLU A 24 22.16 -2.02 14.47
CA GLU A 24 21.74 -0.65 14.13
C GLU A 24 20.55 -0.62 13.18
N ILE A 25 20.22 -1.75 12.57
CA ILE A 25 19.09 -1.87 11.64
C ILE A 25 17.83 -2.29 12.39
N ASN A 26 16.69 -1.77 11.93
CA ASN A 26 15.37 -2.18 12.42
C ASN A 26 15.02 -3.58 11.91
N HIS A 27 15.27 -4.60 12.69
CA HIS A 27 14.96 -5.99 12.37
C HIS A 27 13.49 -6.34 12.60
N ALA A 28 12.98 -7.28 11.79
CA ALA A 28 11.66 -7.85 12.00
C ALA A 28 11.60 -8.63 13.33
N PRO A 29 10.48 -8.57 14.06
CA PRO A 29 10.31 -9.35 15.27
C PRO A 29 10.34 -10.85 14.96
N LYS A 30 10.77 -11.63 15.95
CA LYS A 30 10.73 -13.09 15.88
C LYS A 30 9.30 -13.56 15.58
N ARG A 31 9.17 -14.43 14.58
CA ARG A 31 7.89 -15.05 14.22
C ARG A 31 7.59 -16.25 15.12
N LYS A 32 6.30 -16.56 15.25
CA LYS A 32 5.82 -17.72 16.01
C LYS A 32 6.41 -19.02 15.46
N ASP A 33 6.85 -19.91 16.34
CA ASP A 33 7.23 -21.28 15.99
C ASP A 33 5.95 -22.11 15.85
N ILE A 34 5.53 -22.36 14.63
CA ILE A 34 4.28 -23.07 14.30
C ILE A 34 4.51 -24.44 13.64
N LEU A 35 5.76 -24.72 13.25
CA LEU A 35 6.07 -25.93 12.50
C LEU A 35 6.28 -27.14 13.43
N THR A 36 5.71 -28.29 13.03
CA THR A 36 6.05 -29.59 13.62
C THR A 36 7.50 -29.98 13.30
N PRO A 37 8.11 -30.95 14.00
CA PRO A 37 9.45 -31.44 13.68
C PRO A 37 9.61 -31.91 12.21
N GLN A 38 8.59 -32.58 11.66
CA GLN A 38 8.57 -33.02 10.26
C GLN A 38 8.53 -31.83 9.30
N GLU A 39 7.77 -30.79 9.63
CA GLU A 39 7.68 -29.58 8.82
C GLU A 39 8.94 -28.73 8.90
N LYS A 40 9.64 -28.70 10.05
CA LYS A 40 10.97 -28.07 10.15
C LYS A 40 11.98 -28.74 9.21
N ALA A 41 11.96 -30.08 9.14
CA ALA A 41 12.79 -30.82 8.17
C ALA A 41 12.41 -30.48 6.71
N LEU A 42 11.11 -30.30 6.43
CA LEU A 42 10.65 -29.87 5.11
C LEU A 42 11.08 -28.43 4.79
N ALA A 43 10.98 -27.49 5.74
CA ALA A 43 11.45 -26.12 5.59
C ALA A 43 12.96 -26.07 5.25
N LEU A 44 13.78 -26.87 5.93
CA LEU A 44 15.21 -26.99 5.63
C LEU A 44 15.46 -27.53 4.22
N LYS A 45 14.73 -28.56 3.79
CA LYS A 45 14.82 -29.08 2.40
C LYS A 45 14.45 -28.00 1.39
N ASN A 46 13.40 -27.23 1.66
CA ASN A 46 12.98 -26.11 0.80
C ASN A 46 14.04 -24.99 0.75
N ALA A 47 14.72 -24.72 1.85
CA ALA A 47 15.80 -23.74 1.87
C ALA A 47 17.06 -24.25 1.13
N LEU A 48 17.43 -25.50 1.34
CA LEU A 48 18.64 -26.08 0.73
C LEU A 48 18.52 -26.31 -0.78
N ARG A 49 17.30 -26.35 -1.34
CA ARG A 49 17.08 -26.54 -2.80
C ARG A 49 17.71 -25.46 -3.69
N TYR A 50 18.06 -24.31 -3.14
CA TYR A 50 18.73 -23.24 -3.87
C TYR A 50 20.22 -23.49 -4.09
N PHE A 51 20.81 -24.45 -3.38
CA PHE A 51 22.26 -24.60 -3.28
C PHE A 51 22.75 -25.98 -3.77
N PRO A 52 23.98 -26.06 -4.31
CA PRO A 52 24.61 -27.33 -4.64
C PRO A 52 24.73 -28.24 -3.40
N LYS A 53 24.54 -29.54 -3.59
CA LYS A 53 24.59 -30.53 -2.51
C LYS A 53 25.85 -30.44 -1.65
N ALA A 54 26.99 -30.05 -2.25
CA ALA A 54 28.27 -29.89 -1.55
C ALA A 54 28.26 -28.85 -0.42
N LEU A 55 27.33 -27.89 -0.46
CA LEU A 55 27.19 -26.86 0.57
C LEU A 55 26.17 -27.23 1.67
N HIS A 56 25.41 -28.32 1.50
CA HIS A 56 24.30 -28.62 2.42
C HIS A 56 24.75 -28.89 3.85
N GLU A 57 25.91 -29.57 4.05
CA GLU A 57 26.44 -29.86 5.41
C GLU A 57 26.74 -28.56 6.19
N GLN A 58 27.18 -27.52 5.50
CA GLN A 58 27.53 -26.24 6.10
C GLN A 58 26.29 -25.34 6.29
N LEU A 59 25.36 -25.34 5.34
CA LEU A 59 24.17 -24.48 5.35
C LEU A 59 23.03 -25.02 6.22
N ALA A 60 22.85 -26.32 6.33
CA ALA A 60 21.73 -26.89 7.08
C ALA A 60 21.72 -26.49 8.57
N PRO A 61 22.86 -26.52 9.32
CA PRO A 61 22.88 -26.03 10.70
C PRO A 61 22.60 -24.53 10.82
N GLU A 62 23.08 -23.74 9.86
CA GLU A 62 22.83 -22.28 9.83
C GLU A 62 21.36 -21.96 9.61
N PHE A 63 20.73 -22.58 8.62
CA PHE A 63 19.30 -22.38 8.34
C PHE A 63 18.41 -22.94 9.45
N ALA A 64 18.81 -24.04 10.10
CA ALA A 64 18.11 -24.53 11.29
C ALA A 64 18.18 -23.52 12.46
N LYS A 65 19.33 -22.85 12.61
CA LYS A 65 19.50 -21.80 13.61
C LYS A 65 18.63 -20.57 13.28
N GLU A 66 18.61 -20.10 12.03
CA GLU A 66 17.72 -19.01 11.61
C GLU A 66 16.25 -19.34 11.87
N LEU A 67 15.79 -20.56 11.51
CA LEU A 67 14.43 -21.01 11.75
C LEU A 67 14.09 -21.01 13.26
N LYS A 68 15.02 -21.44 14.10
CA LYS A 68 14.87 -21.45 15.57
C LYS A 68 14.84 -20.02 16.14
N ASP A 69 15.77 -19.16 15.71
CA ASP A 69 15.97 -17.84 16.30
C ASP A 69 14.94 -16.83 15.80
N TYR A 70 14.52 -16.89 14.54
CA TYR A 70 13.65 -15.92 13.88
C TYR A 70 12.27 -16.48 13.47
N GLY A 71 12.08 -17.79 13.50
CA GLY A 71 10.89 -18.47 12.98
C GLY A 71 10.82 -18.52 11.44
N ARG A 72 11.88 -18.05 10.77
CA ARG A 72 12.02 -17.98 9.30
C ARG A 72 13.46 -18.25 8.90
N ILE A 73 13.66 -18.60 7.62
CA ILE A 73 14.98 -18.79 7.02
C ILE A 73 15.20 -17.67 6.01
N TYR A 74 15.92 -16.62 6.43
CA TYR A 74 16.19 -15.44 5.59
C TYR A 74 17.44 -15.58 4.75
N MET A 75 18.34 -16.49 5.08
CA MET A 75 19.63 -16.72 4.41
C MET A 75 20.53 -15.48 4.44
N TYR A 76 20.70 -14.88 5.62
CA TYR A 76 21.42 -13.61 5.81
C TYR A 76 22.82 -13.59 5.23
N ARG A 77 23.52 -14.74 5.20
CA ARG A 77 24.83 -14.88 4.58
C ARG A 77 24.85 -14.43 3.12
N TYR A 78 23.72 -14.62 2.41
CA TYR A 78 23.57 -14.34 0.99
C TYR A 78 23.13 -12.89 0.70
N ARG A 79 23.04 -12.03 1.70
CA ARG A 79 22.84 -10.59 1.46
C ARG A 79 23.95 -10.08 0.53
N PRO A 80 23.66 -9.20 -0.45
CA PRO A 80 24.69 -8.63 -1.30
C PRO A 80 25.69 -7.78 -0.48
N SER A 81 26.88 -7.58 -1.04
CA SER A 81 27.92 -6.75 -0.43
C SER A 81 27.77 -5.27 -0.77
N TYR A 82 27.05 -4.94 -1.86
CA TYR A 82 26.76 -3.57 -2.25
C TYR A 82 25.63 -2.95 -1.44
N GLN A 83 25.64 -1.63 -1.35
CA GLN A 83 24.57 -0.89 -0.71
C GLN A 83 23.27 -1.00 -1.51
N MET A 84 22.14 -1.22 -0.80
CA MET A 84 20.83 -1.39 -1.37
C MET A 84 20.15 -0.03 -1.55
N TYR A 85 20.13 0.45 -2.78
CA TYR A 85 19.41 1.63 -3.26
C TYR A 85 19.27 1.56 -4.78
N ALA A 86 18.27 2.22 -5.34
CA ALA A 86 18.14 2.33 -6.80
C ALA A 86 19.23 3.24 -7.36
N ARG A 87 19.85 2.81 -8.45
CA ARG A 87 20.85 3.53 -9.22
C ARG A 87 20.26 4.03 -10.52
N PRO A 88 20.89 5.01 -11.18
CA PRO A 88 20.56 5.32 -12.56
C PRO A 88 20.52 4.08 -13.43
N ILE A 89 19.52 4.01 -14.31
CA ILE A 89 19.18 2.79 -15.07
C ILE A 89 20.37 2.21 -15.85
N ASP A 90 21.27 3.07 -16.32
CA ASP A 90 22.42 2.66 -17.14
C ASP A 90 23.55 1.98 -16.33
N GLU A 91 23.47 1.97 -15.00
CA GLU A 91 24.42 1.25 -14.14
C GLU A 91 24.08 -0.25 -13.98
N TYR A 92 22.89 -0.68 -14.39
CA TYR A 92 22.47 -2.06 -14.23
C TYR A 92 23.00 -2.96 -15.37
N PRO A 93 23.52 -4.16 -15.05
CA PRO A 93 24.08 -5.08 -16.05
C PRO A 93 22.98 -5.86 -16.78
N ALA A 94 21.94 -5.19 -17.25
CA ALA A 94 20.80 -5.81 -17.92
C ALA A 94 20.89 -5.66 -19.44
N LYS A 95 20.31 -6.60 -20.19
CA LYS A 95 20.28 -6.58 -21.65
C LYS A 95 19.21 -5.65 -22.22
N SER A 96 18.20 -5.31 -21.40
CA SER A 96 17.13 -4.39 -21.80
C SER A 96 16.86 -3.35 -20.72
N ARG A 97 16.34 -2.19 -21.13
CA ARG A 97 15.94 -1.12 -20.21
C ARG A 97 14.78 -1.54 -19.31
N GLN A 98 13.89 -2.41 -19.82
CA GLN A 98 12.78 -2.97 -19.05
C GLN A 98 13.27 -3.81 -17.86
N ALA A 99 14.22 -4.71 -18.11
CA ALA A 99 14.81 -5.52 -17.05
C ALA A 99 15.61 -4.65 -16.06
N ALA A 100 16.39 -3.68 -16.54
CA ALA A 100 17.12 -2.74 -15.70
C ALA A 100 16.20 -1.93 -14.79
N ALA A 101 15.07 -1.45 -15.31
CA ALA A 101 14.08 -0.72 -14.54
C ALA A 101 13.44 -1.58 -13.43
N ILE A 102 13.14 -2.86 -13.71
CA ILE A 102 12.65 -3.80 -12.68
C ILE A 102 13.69 -3.99 -11.58
N MET A 103 14.97 -4.15 -11.95
CA MET A 103 16.08 -4.27 -10.98
C MET A 103 16.19 -3.02 -10.09
N ALA A 104 16.07 -1.82 -10.68
CA ALA A 104 16.09 -0.56 -9.95
C ALA A 104 14.91 -0.46 -8.97
N MET A 105 13.70 -0.83 -9.39
CA MET A 105 12.51 -0.83 -8.54
C MET A 105 12.60 -1.83 -7.39
N ILE A 106 13.15 -3.03 -7.62
CA ILE A 106 13.45 -4.00 -6.56
C ILE A 106 14.40 -3.39 -5.53
N GLN A 107 15.49 -2.74 -5.98
CA GLN A 107 16.47 -2.14 -5.08
C GLN A 107 15.92 -0.91 -4.34
N ASN A 108 15.10 -0.08 -5.00
CA ASN A 108 14.40 1.01 -4.30
C ASN A 108 13.52 0.48 -3.15
N ASN A 109 12.80 -0.61 -3.39
CA ASN A 109 11.94 -1.20 -2.36
C ASN A 109 12.73 -1.79 -1.18
N LEU A 110 13.97 -2.20 -1.39
CA LEU A 110 14.86 -2.74 -0.35
C LEU A 110 15.84 -1.71 0.23
N ASP A 111 15.82 -0.46 -0.24
CA ASP A 111 16.60 0.64 0.34
C ASP A 111 16.25 0.78 1.84
N PRO A 112 17.24 0.81 2.74
CA PRO A 112 16.99 0.96 4.18
C PRO A 112 16.21 2.23 4.57
N ARG A 113 16.21 3.25 3.71
CA ARG A 113 15.38 4.46 3.90
C ARG A 113 13.90 4.22 3.57
N VAL A 114 13.61 3.21 2.75
CA VAL A 114 12.28 2.85 2.23
C VAL A 114 11.69 1.65 2.98
N ALA A 115 12.48 0.56 3.10
CA ALA A 115 12.03 -0.69 3.70
C ALA A 115 11.94 -0.61 5.22
N GLN A 116 10.91 -1.23 5.79
CA GLN A 116 10.72 -1.32 7.24
C GLN A 116 11.75 -2.25 7.91
N HIS A 117 12.00 -3.42 7.31
CA HIS A 117 12.96 -4.41 7.78
C HIS A 117 13.79 -4.93 6.59
N PRO A 118 14.77 -4.14 6.10
CA PRO A 118 15.46 -4.42 4.84
C PRO A 118 16.24 -5.74 4.87
N HIS A 119 16.78 -6.16 6.00
CA HIS A 119 17.50 -7.43 6.11
C HIS A 119 16.58 -8.66 6.06
N GLU A 120 15.31 -8.52 6.42
CA GLU A 120 14.27 -9.54 6.32
C GLU A 120 13.42 -9.38 5.06
N LEU A 121 13.81 -8.48 4.14
CA LEU A 121 13.15 -8.25 2.85
C LEU A 121 11.70 -7.77 2.99
N ILE A 122 11.35 -7.17 4.14
CA ILE A 122 10.03 -6.65 4.46
C ILE A 122 9.99 -5.14 4.20
N ILE A 123 9.07 -4.72 3.34
CA ILE A 123 8.97 -3.34 2.86
C ILE A 123 8.12 -2.51 3.80
N TYR A 124 6.88 -2.95 4.11
CA TYR A 124 5.98 -2.25 5.03
C TYR A 124 4.94 -3.20 5.63
N GLY A 125 4.15 -2.69 6.59
CA GLY A 125 3.04 -3.42 7.19
C GLY A 125 3.45 -4.64 8.02
N GLY A 126 4.72 -4.75 8.39
CA GLY A 126 5.28 -5.82 9.22
C GLY A 126 5.45 -7.17 8.50
N ASN A 127 4.80 -7.37 7.36
CA ASN A 127 4.78 -8.64 6.61
C ASN A 127 4.92 -8.48 5.10
N GLY A 128 4.66 -7.29 4.56
CA GLY A 128 4.68 -7.04 3.12
C GLY A 128 6.07 -7.22 2.55
N ALA A 129 6.32 -8.39 1.94
CA ALA A 129 7.62 -8.80 1.46
C ALA A 129 7.69 -8.87 -0.05
N ILE A 130 8.88 -8.67 -0.58
CA ILE A 130 9.19 -8.79 -2.01
C ILE A 130 9.83 -10.17 -2.29
N PHE A 131 10.61 -10.69 -1.35
CA PHE A 131 11.17 -12.05 -1.35
C PHE A 131 11.09 -12.65 0.05
N GLN A 132 11.21 -13.96 0.15
CA GLN A 132 11.27 -14.67 1.43
C GLN A 132 12.71 -14.78 1.99
N ASN A 133 13.71 -14.78 1.10
CA ASN A 133 15.11 -14.96 1.47
C ASN A 133 16.06 -14.37 0.41
N TRP A 134 17.31 -14.19 0.79
CA TRP A 134 18.32 -13.56 -0.04
C TRP A 134 18.77 -14.40 -1.25
N ALA A 135 18.59 -15.71 -1.23
CA ALA A 135 18.85 -16.54 -2.42
C ALA A 135 17.86 -16.20 -3.55
N GLN A 136 16.59 -15.98 -3.21
CA GLN A 136 15.58 -15.53 -4.18
C GLN A 136 15.95 -14.19 -4.81
N TYR A 137 16.35 -13.20 -4.00
CA TYR A 137 16.82 -11.90 -4.50
C TYR A 137 17.97 -12.07 -5.51
N ARG A 138 19.01 -12.84 -5.14
CA ARG A 138 20.17 -13.05 -6.02
C ARG A 138 19.81 -13.70 -7.34
N LEU A 139 18.98 -14.72 -7.31
CA LEU A 139 18.51 -15.40 -8.53
C LEU A 139 17.68 -14.48 -9.41
N VAL A 140 16.77 -13.71 -8.83
CA VAL A 140 15.92 -12.78 -9.60
C VAL A 140 16.77 -11.71 -10.26
N MET A 141 17.70 -11.10 -9.55
CA MET A 141 18.61 -10.09 -10.11
C MET A 141 19.47 -10.68 -11.24
N GLN A 142 19.97 -11.89 -11.09
CA GLN A 142 20.73 -12.59 -12.13
C GLN A 142 19.87 -12.90 -13.36
N TYR A 143 18.63 -13.41 -13.16
CA TYR A 143 17.70 -13.65 -14.26
C TYR A 143 17.37 -12.36 -15.02
N LEU A 144 17.07 -11.28 -14.32
CA LEU A 144 16.80 -9.97 -14.93
C LEU A 144 18.02 -9.43 -15.72
N ALA A 145 19.24 -9.62 -15.18
CA ALA A 145 20.47 -9.20 -15.87
C ALA A 145 20.73 -10.00 -17.15
N THR A 146 20.32 -11.27 -17.21
CA THR A 146 20.64 -12.18 -18.31
C THR A 146 19.51 -12.39 -19.32
N MET A 147 18.26 -12.09 -18.95
CA MET A 147 17.09 -12.28 -19.80
C MET A 147 17.12 -11.42 -21.07
N THR A 148 16.43 -11.91 -22.08
CA THR A 148 16.16 -11.17 -23.34
C THR A 148 14.74 -10.59 -23.31
N ASP A 149 14.42 -9.73 -24.30
CA ASP A 149 13.08 -9.18 -24.49
C ASP A 149 12.03 -10.22 -24.93
N GLU A 150 12.48 -11.42 -25.31
CA GLU A 150 11.63 -12.55 -25.70
C GLU A 150 11.53 -13.60 -24.58
N GLN A 151 11.66 -13.18 -23.32
CA GLN A 151 11.55 -14.05 -22.15
C GLN A 151 10.68 -13.42 -21.06
N THR A 152 9.98 -14.28 -20.32
CA THR A 152 9.24 -13.93 -19.11
C THR A 152 9.81 -14.69 -17.93
N LEU A 153 10.14 -13.96 -16.86
CA LEU A 153 10.49 -14.54 -15.56
C LEU A 153 9.19 -14.85 -14.79
N VAL A 154 9.01 -16.11 -14.42
CA VAL A 154 7.85 -16.56 -13.65
C VAL A 154 8.23 -16.71 -12.19
N MET A 155 7.44 -16.08 -11.29
CA MET A 155 7.71 -16.05 -9.86
C MET A 155 6.51 -16.50 -9.02
N TYR A 156 6.75 -17.39 -8.06
CA TYR A 156 5.79 -17.85 -7.06
C TYR A 156 6.27 -17.45 -5.66
N SER A 157 5.58 -16.51 -5.02
CA SER A 157 5.90 -16.08 -3.65
C SER A 157 7.40 -15.80 -3.44
N GLY A 158 7.98 -14.99 -4.35
CA GLY A 158 9.40 -14.61 -4.36
C GLY A 158 10.32 -15.63 -5.01
N HIS A 159 9.91 -16.89 -5.17
CA HIS A 159 10.73 -17.92 -5.79
C HIS A 159 10.72 -17.80 -7.33
N PRO A 160 11.86 -17.55 -7.99
CA PRO A 160 11.95 -17.55 -9.44
C PRO A 160 11.96 -18.98 -9.97
N LEU A 161 10.90 -19.36 -10.68
CA LEU A 161 10.85 -20.67 -11.34
C LEU A 161 11.77 -20.74 -12.55
N GLY A 162 11.95 -19.63 -13.26
CA GLY A 162 12.84 -19.54 -14.40
C GLY A 162 12.35 -18.59 -15.50
N LEU A 163 13.17 -18.50 -16.55
CA LEU A 163 12.90 -17.74 -17.76
C LEU A 163 12.21 -18.63 -18.79
N PHE A 164 11.04 -18.19 -19.24
CA PHE A 164 10.27 -18.91 -20.27
C PHE A 164 10.26 -18.11 -21.58
N PRO A 165 10.33 -18.76 -22.74
CA PRO A 165 10.17 -18.09 -24.03
C PRO A 165 8.87 -17.30 -24.09
N SER A 166 8.94 -16.10 -24.64
CA SER A 166 7.81 -15.18 -24.75
C SER A 166 7.99 -14.26 -25.97
N HIS A 167 7.46 -13.04 -25.92
CA HIS A 167 7.63 -12.02 -26.96
C HIS A 167 7.72 -10.63 -26.33
N LYS A 168 8.19 -9.64 -27.10
CA LYS A 168 8.50 -8.29 -26.60
C LYS A 168 7.31 -7.54 -25.96
N ASP A 169 6.08 -7.86 -26.31
CA ASP A 169 4.88 -7.24 -25.75
C ASP A 169 4.34 -7.96 -24.50
N ALA A 170 4.87 -9.17 -24.19
CA ALA A 170 4.50 -9.88 -22.96
C ALA A 170 5.22 -9.32 -21.74
N PRO A 171 4.65 -9.47 -20.54
CA PRO A 171 5.32 -9.08 -19.31
C PRO A 171 6.69 -9.76 -19.17
N ARG A 172 7.69 -8.98 -18.75
CA ARG A 172 9.03 -9.50 -18.40
C ARG A 172 9.01 -10.29 -17.11
N VAL A 173 8.08 -9.97 -16.21
CA VAL A 173 7.90 -10.70 -14.94
C VAL A 173 6.41 -10.90 -14.66
N ILE A 174 6.07 -12.11 -14.23
CA ILE A 174 4.74 -12.43 -13.69
C ILE A 174 4.93 -12.88 -12.24
N VAL A 175 4.28 -12.21 -11.30
CA VAL A 175 4.40 -12.46 -9.86
C VAL A 175 3.05 -12.88 -9.28
N THR A 176 3.07 -13.97 -8.51
CA THR A 176 1.95 -14.34 -7.64
C THR A 176 2.44 -14.50 -6.21
N ASN A 177 1.74 -13.89 -5.24
CA ASN A 177 2.09 -14.00 -3.83
C ASN A 177 0.86 -14.39 -3.01
N GLY A 178 1.02 -15.38 -2.13
CA GLY A 178 -0.01 -15.73 -1.17
C GLY A 178 -1.31 -16.28 -1.76
N MET A 179 -1.30 -16.75 -2.99
CA MET A 179 -2.48 -17.28 -3.69
C MET A 179 -2.84 -18.67 -3.18
N VAL A 180 -3.22 -18.75 -1.90
CA VAL A 180 -3.61 -19.99 -1.23
C VAL A 180 -5.06 -20.32 -1.54
N ILE A 181 -5.36 -21.60 -1.74
CA ILE A 181 -6.72 -22.10 -2.00
C ILE A 181 -7.63 -21.72 -0.81
N PRO A 182 -8.84 -21.19 -1.02
CA PRO A 182 -9.65 -20.54 0.02
C PRO A 182 -9.85 -21.35 1.31
N ASN A 183 -10.10 -22.65 1.24
CA ASN A 183 -10.30 -23.48 2.43
C ASN A 183 -9.04 -23.70 3.28
N TYR A 184 -7.87 -23.32 2.75
CA TYR A 184 -6.56 -23.45 3.39
C TYR A 184 -5.92 -22.08 3.65
N SER A 185 -6.71 -21.00 3.63
CA SER A 185 -6.26 -19.62 3.74
C SER A 185 -6.67 -18.97 5.07
N LYS A 186 -6.39 -19.66 6.18
CA LYS A 186 -6.57 -19.12 7.54
C LYS A 186 -5.26 -18.44 8.00
N PRO A 187 -5.28 -17.57 9.00
CA PRO A 187 -4.07 -16.92 9.52
C PRO A 187 -2.93 -17.88 9.88
N ASP A 188 -3.25 -19.02 10.56
CA ASP A 188 -2.24 -20.01 10.91
C ASP A 188 -1.71 -20.78 9.69
N ASP A 189 -2.51 -20.97 8.64
CA ASP A 189 -2.06 -21.58 7.38
C ASP A 189 -1.02 -20.68 6.71
N TRP A 190 -1.26 -19.37 6.68
CA TRP A 190 -0.29 -18.42 6.14
C TRP A 190 1.05 -18.45 6.91
N GLU A 191 1.02 -18.36 8.24
CA GLU A 191 2.22 -18.44 9.08
C GLU A 191 3.01 -19.73 8.80
N ARG A 192 2.30 -20.84 8.69
CA ARG A 192 2.88 -22.17 8.38
C ARG A 192 3.50 -22.21 6.98
N PHE A 193 2.79 -21.77 5.94
CA PHE A 193 3.30 -21.78 4.57
C PHE A 193 4.46 -20.81 4.37
N ASN A 194 4.46 -19.69 5.06
CA ASN A 194 5.57 -18.75 5.05
C ASN A 194 6.80 -19.35 5.76
N ALA A 195 6.64 -20.00 6.92
CA ALA A 195 7.73 -20.68 7.61
C ALA A 195 8.31 -21.87 6.82
N LEU A 196 7.47 -22.57 6.04
CA LEU A 196 7.89 -23.60 5.11
C LEU A 196 8.65 -23.06 3.88
N GLY A 197 8.63 -21.74 3.65
CA GLY A 197 9.23 -21.11 2.48
C GLY A 197 8.50 -21.40 1.17
N VAL A 198 7.17 -21.57 1.20
CA VAL A 198 6.37 -21.89 0.00
C VAL A 198 5.35 -20.82 -0.36
N SER A 199 5.02 -19.91 0.57
CA SER A 199 4.14 -18.79 0.30
C SER A 199 4.56 -17.54 1.08
N GLN A 200 4.28 -16.35 0.54
CA GLN A 200 4.58 -15.09 1.21
C GLN A 200 3.41 -14.12 1.10
N TYR A 201 3.39 -13.18 2.05
CA TYR A 201 2.46 -12.09 2.08
C TYR A 201 2.97 -10.93 1.21
N GLY A 202 2.46 -10.85 -0.02
CA GLY A 202 2.79 -9.78 -0.96
C GLY A 202 1.86 -8.60 -0.79
N GLN A 203 2.02 -7.82 0.26
CA GLN A 203 1.12 -6.74 0.58
C GLN A 203 1.20 -5.62 -0.45
N MET A 204 0.10 -5.39 -1.19
CA MET A 204 -0.08 -4.26 -2.11
C MET A 204 1.18 -3.97 -2.96
N THR A 205 1.62 -2.70 -3.02
CA THR A 205 2.76 -2.26 -3.82
C THR A 205 4.12 -2.86 -3.44
N ALA A 206 4.28 -3.37 -2.22
CA ALA A 206 5.50 -4.10 -1.86
C ALA A 206 5.70 -5.32 -2.76
N GLY A 207 4.66 -6.11 -2.96
CA GLY A 207 4.72 -7.33 -3.76
C GLY A 207 4.89 -7.09 -5.27
N SER A 208 4.58 -5.90 -5.76
CA SER A 208 4.72 -5.51 -7.18
C SER A 208 5.93 -4.63 -7.47
N TYR A 209 6.83 -4.42 -6.51
CA TYR A 209 8.01 -3.56 -6.66
C TYR A 209 7.69 -2.07 -6.91
N MET A 210 6.47 -1.63 -6.60
CA MET A 210 5.98 -0.26 -6.87
C MET A 210 5.85 0.61 -5.64
N TYR A 211 6.39 0.20 -4.49
CA TYR A 211 6.41 1.04 -3.30
C TYR A 211 7.43 2.18 -3.46
N ILE A 212 6.95 3.41 -3.35
CA ILE A 212 7.74 4.63 -3.54
C ILE A 212 7.99 5.40 -2.24
N GLY A 213 7.95 4.70 -1.12
CA GLY A 213 8.06 5.31 0.20
C GLY A 213 6.74 5.91 0.69
N PRO A 214 6.81 6.78 1.70
CA PRO A 214 5.63 7.24 2.43
C PRO A 214 4.74 8.23 1.66
N GLN A 215 5.21 8.83 0.55
CA GLN A 215 4.42 9.83 -0.15
C GLN A 215 3.08 9.28 -0.70
N GLY A 216 2.99 7.99 -1.01
CA GLY A 216 1.73 7.38 -1.45
C GLY A 216 0.65 7.46 -0.38
N ILE A 217 1.00 7.20 0.87
CA ILE A 217 0.10 7.31 2.02
C ILE A 217 -0.19 8.78 2.34
N VAL A 218 0.81 9.67 2.30
CA VAL A 218 0.59 11.12 2.51
C VAL A 218 -0.41 11.64 1.49
N HIS A 219 -0.24 11.29 0.21
CA HIS A 219 -1.17 11.66 -0.85
C HIS A 219 -2.58 11.15 -0.59
N GLY A 220 -2.76 9.85 -0.40
CA GLY A 220 -4.07 9.24 -0.18
C GLY A 220 -4.78 9.84 1.05
N THR A 221 -4.04 10.09 2.14
CA THR A 221 -4.58 10.71 3.35
C THR A 221 -4.94 12.18 3.11
N THR A 222 -4.09 12.95 2.42
CA THR A 222 -4.38 14.35 2.07
C THR A 222 -5.68 14.45 1.29
N ILE A 223 -5.82 13.68 0.23
CA ILE A 223 -7.01 13.66 -0.62
C ILE A 223 -8.24 13.20 0.18
N THR A 224 -8.10 12.19 1.03
CA THR A 224 -9.19 11.70 1.89
C THR A 224 -9.65 12.79 2.85
N VAL A 225 -8.73 13.45 3.56
CA VAL A 225 -9.05 14.51 4.54
C VAL A 225 -9.67 15.73 3.86
N MET A 226 -9.14 16.17 2.70
CA MET A 226 -9.72 17.28 1.92
C MET A 226 -11.17 16.99 1.53
N ASN A 227 -11.47 15.78 1.07
CA ASN A 227 -12.82 15.40 0.66
C ASN A 227 -13.74 15.12 1.85
N ALA A 228 -13.25 14.57 2.94
CA ALA A 228 -14.00 14.46 4.20
C ALA A 228 -14.38 15.83 4.75
N ALA A 229 -13.45 16.78 4.76
CA ALA A 229 -13.71 18.16 5.17
C ALA A 229 -14.75 18.84 4.25
N ARG A 230 -14.65 18.64 2.94
CA ARG A 230 -15.64 19.16 1.97
C ARG A 230 -17.02 18.57 2.22
N LYS A 231 -17.11 17.28 2.55
CA LYS A 231 -18.37 16.59 2.89
C LYS A 231 -19.02 17.16 4.15
N GLN A 232 -18.22 17.56 5.14
CA GLN A 232 -18.70 18.25 6.35
C GLN A 232 -19.01 19.73 6.13
N GLY A 233 -18.87 20.23 4.91
CA GLY A 233 -19.11 21.61 4.52
C GLY A 233 -17.99 22.58 4.92
N GLY A 234 -17.78 23.59 4.11
CA GLY A 234 -16.80 24.65 4.35
C GLY A 234 -15.35 24.29 4.03
N SER A 235 -14.46 25.17 4.48
CA SER A 235 -13.01 25.04 4.30
C SER A 235 -12.41 24.02 5.29
N PRO A 236 -11.32 23.32 4.93
CA PRO A 236 -10.53 22.54 5.88
C PRO A 236 -9.95 23.37 7.04
N ALA A 237 -9.71 24.67 6.83
CA ALA A 237 -9.07 25.55 7.79
C ALA A 237 -9.86 25.66 9.12
N GLY A 238 -9.21 25.26 10.21
CA GLY A 238 -9.78 25.23 11.55
C GLY A 238 -10.58 23.98 11.88
N LYS A 239 -10.74 23.03 10.96
CA LYS A 239 -11.32 21.72 11.27
C LYS A 239 -10.33 20.87 12.07
N LEU A 240 -10.83 20.15 13.07
CA LEU A 240 -10.06 19.24 13.90
C LEU A 240 -10.19 17.81 13.36
N PHE A 241 -9.05 17.22 12.98
CA PHE A 241 -8.91 15.81 12.59
C PHE A 241 -8.17 15.04 13.67
N VAL A 242 -8.79 14.02 14.25
CA VAL A 242 -8.21 13.17 15.31
C VAL A 242 -8.04 11.75 14.81
N THR A 243 -6.84 11.18 15.02
CA THR A 243 -6.48 9.84 14.56
C THR A 243 -5.43 9.20 15.47
N ALA A 244 -4.92 8.01 15.10
CA ALA A 244 -3.91 7.29 15.86
C ALA A 244 -2.87 6.61 14.97
N GLY A 245 -1.68 6.40 15.54
CA GLY A 245 -0.57 5.73 14.93
C GLY A 245 0.43 6.68 14.24
N LEU A 246 1.73 6.52 14.58
CA LEU A 246 2.87 7.20 13.95
C LEU A 246 3.93 6.22 13.43
N GLY A 247 3.51 4.99 13.18
CA GLY A 247 4.34 3.94 12.61
C GLY A 247 4.76 4.18 11.17
N GLY A 248 5.09 3.10 10.46
CA GLY A 248 5.55 3.16 9.06
C GLY A 248 4.56 3.84 8.12
N MET A 249 3.32 3.36 8.12
CA MET A 249 2.25 3.88 7.26
C MET A 249 1.47 5.03 7.91
N SER A 250 1.03 4.84 9.13
CA SER A 250 0.22 5.81 9.88
C SER A 250 0.94 7.13 10.16
N GLY A 251 2.28 7.11 10.26
CA GLY A 251 3.09 8.32 10.46
C GLY A 251 2.96 9.38 9.36
N ALA A 252 2.32 9.06 8.25
CA ALA A 252 2.02 10.01 7.18
C ALA A 252 0.85 10.97 7.51
N GLN A 253 -0.02 10.62 8.46
CA GLN A 253 -1.26 11.36 8.75
C GLN A 253 -1.05 12.81 9.20
N PRO A 254 -0.10 13.14 10.10
CA PRO A 254 0.14 14.51 10.51
C PRO A 254 0.52 15.42 9.33
N LYS A 255 1.48 14.95 8.51
CA LYS A 255 1.91 15.69 7.32
C LYS A 255 0.77 15.88 6.31
N ALA A 256 -0.02 14.83 6.10
CA ALA A 256 -1.21 14.90 5.25
C ALA A 256 -2.25 15.91 5.77
N GLY A 257 -2.46 15.96 7.09
CA GLY A 257 -3.33 16.95 7.74
C GLY A 257 -2.87 18.37 7.47
N ASN A 258 -1.56 18.63 7.60
CA ASN A 258 -0.99 19.95 7.29
C ASN A 258 -1.19 20.34 5.83
N ILE A 259 -0.93 19.43 4.88
CA ILE A 259 -1.13 19.68 3.44
C ILE A 259 -2.62 19.88 3.12
N ALA A 260 -3.50 19.10 3.74
CA ALA A 260 -4.95 19.24 3.59
C ALA A 260 -5.51 20.53 4.23
N GLY A 261 -4.77 21.19 5.11
CA GLY A 261 -5.13 22.46 5.73
C GLY A 261 -5.93 22.32 7.04
N VAL A 262 -5.89 21.16 7.73
CA VAL A 262 -6.60 20.93 9.00
C VAL A 262 -5.65 21.04 10.21
N VAL A 263 -6.23 21.19 11.41
CA VAL A 263 -5.55 20.90 12.67
C VAL A 263 -5.64 19.41 12.91
N SER A 264 -4.51 18.71 13.02
CA SER A 264 -4.50 17.26 13.23
C SER A 264 -3.93 16.87 14.60
N VAL A 265 -4.54 15.88 15.24
CA VAL A 265 -4.05 15.28 16.49
C VAL A 265 -3.90 13.79 16.28
N THR A 266 -2.70 13.27 16.52
CA THR A 266 -2.38 11.85 16.33
C THR A 266 -1.83 11.26 17.61
N ALA A 267 -2.50 10.23 18.17
CA ALA A 267 -2.00 9.50 19.32
C ALA A 267 -1.00 8.40 18.93
N GLU A 268 0.10 8.28 19.68
CA GLU A 268 1.11 7.23 19.52
C GLU A 268 1.67 6.81 20.86
N ILE A 269 1.53 5.52 21.22
CA ILE A 269 2.01 5.00 22.49
C ILE A 269 3.54 4.79 22.53
N ASN A 270 4.17 4.67 21.35
CA ASN A 270 5.61 4.47 21.24
C ASN A 270 6.34 5.83 21.11
N PRO A 271 7.04 6.30 22.17
CA PRO A 271 7.71 7.60 22.13
C PRO A 271 8.71 7.70 20.98
N LYS A 272 9.48 6.65 20.69
CA LYS A 272 10.47 6.63 19.62
C LYS A 272 9.85 6.80 18.22
N ALA A 273 8.63 6.29 18.03
CA ALA A 273 7.92 6.50 16.77
C ALA A 273 7.47 7.96 16.62
N ALA A 274 6.97 8.57 17.70
CA ALA A 274 6.56 9.97 17.73
C ALA A 274 7.77 10.91 17.52
N GLU A 275 8.85 10.71 18.28
CA GLU A 275 10.12 11.47 18.15
C GLU A 275 10.66 11.41 16.73
N LYS A 276 10.70 10.21 16.13
CA LYS A 276 11.15 10.04 14.74
C LYS A 276 10.36 10.89 13.75
N ARG A 277 9.04 10.98 13.92
CA ARG A 277 8.19 11.79 13.02
C ARG A 277 8.36 13.28 13.26
N TYR A 278 8.61 13.69 14.50
CA TYR A 278 8.95 15.06 14.85
C TYR A 278 10.31 15.47 14.24
N GLU A 279 11.35 14.66 14.42
CA GLU A 279 12.68 14.88 13.83
C GLU A 279 12.65 14.95 12.28
N GLN A 280 11.76 14.18 11.65
CA GLN A 280 11.53 14.22 10.21
C GLN A 280 10.70 15.44 9.74
N GLY A 281 10.22 16.27 10.65
CA GLY A 281 9.35 17.41 10.34
C GLY A 281 7.96 16.99 9.83
N TRP A 282 7.48 15.82 10.25
CA TRP A 282 6.15 15.30 9.89
C TRP A 282 5.10 15.60 10.94
N VAL A 283 5.54 15.80 12.17
CA VAL A 283 4.78 16.28 13.32
C VAL A 283 5.39 17.61 13.74
N ASP A 284 4.56 18.61 14.00
CA ASP A 284 5.04 19.93 14.39
C ASP A 284 5.30 20.03 15.90
N GLU A 285 4.50 19.35 16.73
CA GLU A 285 4.60 19.42 18.20
C GLU A 285 4.35 18.06 18.86
N LEU A 286 5.13 17.75 19.92
CA LEU A 286 4.95 16.56 20.76
C LEU A 286 4.38 16.95 22.12
N HIS A 287 3.40 16.22 22.60
CA HIS A 287 2.77 16.40 23.91
C HIS A 287 2.61 15.05 24.63
N GLU A 288 3.14 14.95 25.83
CA GLU A 288 2.99 13.78 26.70
C GLU A 288 1.83 13.91 27.69
N ASN A 289 1.32 15.13 27.85
CA ASN A 289 0.29 15.47 28.82
C ASN A 289 -0.98 16.01 28.13
N LEU A 290 -2.11 15.37 28.37
CA LEU A 290 -3.41 15.83 27.85
C LEU A 290 -3.84 17.19 28.41
N ASP A 291 -3.40 17.55 29.65
CA ASP A 291 -3.72 18.86 30.25
C ASP A 291 -3.04 20.03 29.52
N GLU A 292 -1.93 19.75 28.82
CA GLU A 292 -1.25 20.71 27.95
C GLU A 292 -1.80 20.66 26.52
N LEU A 293 -2.08 19.45 26.01
CA LEU A 293 -2.55 19.25 24.65
C LEU A 293 -3.95 19.86 24.44
N ILE A 294 -4.89 19.68 25.35
CA ILE A 294 -6.28 20.17 25.15
C ILE A 294 -6.36 21.69 24.97
N PRO A 295 -5.73 22.53 25.80
CA PRO A 295 -5.67 23.97 25.54
C PRO A 295 -5.02 24.31 24.20
N ARG A 296 -3.95 23.58 23.83
CA ARG A 296 -3.25 23.78 22.54
C ARG A 296 -4.14 23.46 21.34
N ILE A 297 -4.95 22.41 21.43
CA ILE A 297 -5.95 22.06 20.39
C ILE A 297 -6.93 23.22 20.20
N ARG A 298 -7.50 23.75 21.30
CA ARG A 298 -8.46 24.88 21.26
C ARG A 298 -7.85 26.11 20.62
N GLU A 299 -6.60 26.44 20.97
CA GLU A 299 -5.86 27.56 20.38
C GLU A 299 -5.66 27.36 18.86
N ALA A 300 -5.20 26.18 18.43
CA ALA A 300 -4.94 25.85 17.03
C ALA A 300 -6.22 25.94 16.18
N VAL A 301 -7.32 25.36 16.66
CA VAL A 301 -8.62 25.42 16.00
C VAL A 301 -9.12 26.87 15.87
N ALA A 302 -9.01 27.67 16.93
CA ALA A 302 -9.39 29.09 16.91
C ALA A 302 -8.53 29.91 15.94
N ALA A 303 -7.23 29.61 15.85
CA ALA A 303 -6.30 30.29 14.94
C ALA A 303 -6.54 29.90 13.45
N ARG A 304 -7.26 28.80 13.19
CA ARG A 304 -7.54 28.25 11.85
C ARG A 304 -6.28 28.01 10.99
N LYS A 305 -5.16 27.70 11.62
CA LYS A 305 -3.90 27.42 10.95
C LYS A 305 -3.60 25.92 11.01
N PRO A 306 -3.20 25.29 9.90
CA PRO A 306 -2.78 23.91 9.91
C PRO A 306 -1.62 23.70 10.90
N VAL A 307 -1.73 22.69 11.73
CA VAL A 307 -0.67 22.22 12.63
C VAL A 307 -0.93 20.76 12.97
N SER A 308 0.13 20.01 13.12
CA SER A 308 0.09 18.61 13.52
C SER A 308 0.61 18.43 14.94
N LEU A 309 -0.24 17.93 15.82
CA LEU A 309 0.03 17.69 17.23
C LEU A 309 0.08 16.16 17.46
N ALA A 310 1.14 15.66 18.07
CA ALA A 310 1.21 14.28 18.49
C ALA A 310 0.97 14.16 20.00
N TYR A 311 0.07 13.27 20.39
CA TYR A 311 -0.06 12.81 21.77
C TYR A 311 0.77 11.56 21.98
N VAL A 312 1.81 11.64 22.80
CA VAL A 312 2.65 10.50 23.17
C VAL A 312 1.97 9.75 24.32
N GLY A 313 1.06 8.86 23.94
CA GLY A 313 0.22 8.13 24.89
C GLY A 313 -0.79 7.22 24.20
N ASN A 314 -1.64 6.58 25.00
CA ASN A 314 -2.63 5.66 24.45
C ASN A 314 -3.78 6.39 23.77
N VAL A 315 -4.20 5.91 22.63
CA VAL A 315 -5.27 6.50 21.80
C VAL A 315 -6.61 6.56 22.55
N VAL A 316 -6.89 5.59 23.44
CA VAL A 316 -8.14 5.56 24.22
C VAL A 316 -8.19 6.73 25.20
N ASP A 317 -7.07 7.02 25.87
CA ASP A 317 -6.99 8.18 26.79
C ASP A 317 -7.30 9.49 26.07
N LEU A 318 -6.80 9.66 24.85
CA LEU A 318 -7.11 10.84 24.01
C LEU A 318 -8.61 10.91 23.69
N TRP A 319 -9.19 9.84 23.15
CA TRP A 319 -10.61 9.83 22.77
C TRP A 319 -11.54 10.06 23.98
N GLU A 320 -11.26 9.39 25.09
CA GLU A 320 -12.04 9.57 26.33
C GLU A 320 -11.94 11.00 26.88
N ARG A 321 -10.74 11.61 26.83
CA ARG A 321 -10.53 12.99 27.27
C ARG A 321 -11.29 13.99 26.38
N LEU A 322 -11.23 13.84 25.06
CA LEU A 322 -11.98 14.68 24.12
C LEU A 322 -13.49 14.56 24.35
N ALA A 323 -13.99 13.35 24.57
CA ALA A 323 -15.41 13.10 24.84
C ALA A 323 -15.85 13.69 26.20
N ALA A 324 -15.04 13.51 27.25
CA ALA A 324 -15.35 14.02 28.58
C ALA A 324 -15.39 15.56 28.65
N GLU A 325 -14.57 16.23 27.86
CA GLU A 325 -14.55 17.72 27.78
C GLU A 325 -15.42 18.29 26.66
N HIS A 326 -16.19 17.46 25.96
CA HIS A 326 -17.04 17.86 24.83
C HIS A 326 -16.28 18.70 23.80
N ILE A 327 -15.04 18.31 23.48
CA ILE A 327 -14.27 18.98 22.43
C ILE A 327 -14.90 18.63 21.08
N HIS A 328 -15.31 19.64 20.33
CA HIS A 328 -15.83 19.41 18.99
C HIS A 328 -14.73 18.88 18.07
N VAL A 329 -14.89 17.65 17.58
CA VAL A 329 -14.04 17.01 16.59
C VAL A 329 -14.79 16.95 15.27
N ASP A 330 -14.23 17.52 14.21
CA ASP A 330 -14.88 17.49 12.89
C ASP A 330 -14.72 16.13 12.20
N LEU A 331 -13.50 15.59 12.22
CA LEU A 331 -13.12 14.37 11.52
C LEU A 331 -12.42 13.41 12.49
N GLY A 332 -12.82 12.14 12.47
CA GLY A 332 -12.19 11.11 13.28
C GLY A 332 -11.82 9.88 12.46
N SER A 333 -10.70 9.25 12.80
CA SER A 333 -10.25 8.00 12.19
C SER A 333 -9.32 7.23 13.13
N ASP A 334 -8.85 6.05 12.69
CA ASP A 334 -7.82 5.27 13.37
C ASP A 334 -6.92 4.58 12.34
N GLN A 335 -5.60 4.64 12.54
CA GLN A 335 -4.62 3.92 11.71
C GLN A 335 -3.61 3.11 12.54
N THR A 336 -3.98 2.66 13.73
CA THR A 336 -3.24 1.60 14.42
C THR A 336 -3.23 0.32 13.58
N SER A 337 -2.26 -0.56 13.77
CA SER A 337 -2.10 -1.75 12.91
C SER A 337 -3.05 -2.89 13.31
N LEU A 338 -4.35 -2.63 13.35
CA LEU A 338 -5.39 -3.59 13.78
C LEU A 338 -5.59 -4.78 12.83
N HIS A 339 -5.02 -4.78 11.64
CA HIS A 339 -4.90 -6.01 10.83
C HIS A 339 -3.95 -7.05 11.46
N ASN A 340 -3.19 -6.66 12.48
CA ASN A 340 -2.31 -7.54 13.25
C ASN A 340 -2.32 -7.19 14.76
N PRO A 341 -3.51 -7.19 15.42
CA PRO A 341 -3.66 -6.66 16.78
C PRO A 341 -2.88 -7.44 17.84
N TRP A 342 -2.70 -8.74 17.64
CA TRP A 342 -2.11 -9.65 18.62
C TRP A 342 -0.58 -9.69 18.60
N ALA A 343 0.05 -9.04 17.64
CA ALA A 343 1.50 -8.97 17.46
C ALA A 343 2.03 -7.52 17.58
N GLY A 344 1.43 -6.73 18.46
CA GLY A 344 1.87 -5.35 18.71
C GLY A 344 1.29 -4.32 17.75
N GLY A 345 0.24 -4.66 17.02
CA GLY A 345 -0.47 -3.72 16.16
C GLY A 345 -1.38 -2.74 16.90
N TYR A 346 -1.77 -3.09 18.12
CA TYR A 346 -2.56 -2.27 19.04
C TYR A 346 -2.17 -2.58 20.47
N TYR A 347 -2.05 -1.56 21.32
CA TYR A 347 -1.68 -1.71 22.73
C TYR A 347 -2.81 -1.29 23.66
N PRO A 348 -3.09 -2.08 24.74
CA PRO A 348 -4.21 -1.82 25.62
C PRO A 348 -3.98 -0.57 26.49
N VAL A 349 -5.04 0.16 26.78
CA VAL A 349 -5.04 1.31 27.69
C VAL A 349 -4.84 0.87 29.14
N GLY A 350 -4.21 1.73 29.93
CA GLY A 350 -3.92 1.46 31.34
C GLY A 350 -2.62 0.67 31.60
N TYR A 351 -1.84 0.43 30.55
CA TYR A 351 -0.52 -0.20 30.59
C TYR A 351 0.48 0.64 29.81
N SER A 352 1.70 0.71 30.32
CA SER A 352 2.82 1.26 29.54
C SER A 352 3.14 0.38 28.32
N LEU A 353 3.89 0.92 27.36
CA LEU A 353 4.35 0.15 26.20
C LEU A 353 5.14 -1.10 26.60
N GLU A 354 6.02 -0.97 27.59
CA GLU A 354 6.86 -2.09 28.06
C GLU A 354 6.05 -3.16 28.82
N GLU A 355 5.11 -2.75 29.68
CA GLU A 355 4.17 -3.68 30.32
C GLU A 355 3.30 -4.41 29.28
N SER A 356 2.83 -3.70 28.26
CA SER A 356 2.05 -4.29 27.17
C SER A 356 2.86 -5.31 26.37
N LYS A 357 4.11 -5.02 26.06
CA LYS A 357 5.03 -5.96 25.38
C LYS A 357 5.31 -7.19 26.23
N ALA A 358 5.56 -7.00 27.54
CA ALA A 358 5.77 -8.10 28.47
C ALA A 358 4.53 -8.99 28.57
N MET A 359 3.35 -8.40 28.72
CA MET A 359 2.06 -9.12 28.75
C MET A 359 1.83 -9.89 27.44
N MET A 360 2.07 -9.27 26.28
CA MET A 360 1.93 -9.92 24.98
C MET A 360 2.81 -11.16 24.85
N ALA A 361 4.05 -11.10 25.37
CA ALA A 361 5.00 -12.20 25.31
C ALA A 361 4.73 -13.31 26.33
N GLN A 362 4.31 -12.97 27.55
CA GLN A 362 4.22 -13.89 28.68
C GLN A 362 2.79 -14.35 28.96
N GLU A 363 1.79 -13.52 28.70
CA GLU A 363 0.37 -13.73 28.99
C GLU A 363 -0.51 -13.38 27.77
N PRO A 364 -0.36 -14.04 26.62
CA PRO A 364 -0.98 -13.60 25.36
C PRO A 364 -2.51 -13.55 25.40
N GLU A 365 -3.17 -14.43 26.15
CA GLU A 365 -4.63 -14.39 26.27
C GLU A 365 -5.10 -13.20 27.12
N ARG A 366 -4.37 -12.84 28.18
CA ARG A 366 -4.63 -11.63 28.97
C ARG A 366 -4.42 -10.37 28.13
N PHE A 367 -3.36 -10.35 27.31
CA PHE A 367 -3.12 -9.26 26.36
C PHE A 367 -4.30 -9.09 25.39
N LYS A 368 -4.80 -10.18 24.81
CA LYS A 368 -5.95 -10.13 23.89
C LYS A 368 -7.21 -9.57 24.57
N GLU A 369 -7.51 -10.00 25.78
CA GLU A 369 -8.68 -9.49 26.52
C GLU A 369 -8.52 -8.01 26.90
N ALA A 370 -7.32 -7.56 27.26
CA ALA A 370 -7.03 -6.16 27.51
C ALA A 370 -7.18 -5.29 26.25
N VAL A 371 -6.73 -5.78 25.09
CA VAL A 371 -6.94 -5.11 23.79
C VAL A 371 -8.42 -5.03 23.45
N LYS A 372 -9.20 -6.11 23.60
CA LYS A 372 -10.63 -6.09 23.35
C LYS A 372 -11.37 -5.10 24.27
N ALA A 373 -11.00 -5.06 25.57
CA ALA A 373 -11.55 -4.08 26.50
C ALA A 373 -11.26 -2.65 26.08
N SER A 374 -10.04 -2.38 25.60
CA SER A 374 -9.61 -1.06 25.11
C SER A 374 -10.38 -0.65 23.85
N LEU A 375 -10.57 -1.56 22.90
CA LEU A 375 -11.38 -1.30 21.70
C LEU A 375 -12.84 -0.95 22.05
N ARG A 376 -13.44 -1.63 23.02
CA ARG A 376 -14.79 -1.29 23.51
C ARG A 376 -14.86 0.12 24.09
N ARG A 377 -13.85 0.52 24.88
CA ARG A 377 -13.76 1.89 25.46
C ARG A 377 -13.55 2.94 24.37
N GLN A 378 -12.63 2.69 23.45
CA GLN A 378 -12.38 3.60 22.30
C GLN A 378 -13.64 3.83 21.49
N VAL A 379 -14.37 2.77 21.15
CA VAL A 379 -15.63 2.85 20.38
C VAL A 379 -16.70 3.63 21.17
N ALA A 380 -16.80 3.45 22.49
CA ALA A 380 -17.75 4.20 23.31
C ALA A 380 -17.49 5.71 23.26
N ALA A 381 -16.23 6.15 23.36
CA ALA A 381 -15.86 7.57 23.24
C ALA A 381 -16.11 8.09 21.82
N ILE A 382 -15.78 7.33 20.78
CA ILE A 382 -16.06 7.66 19.37
C ILE A 382 -17.56 7.81 19.14
N ASN A 383 -18.39 6.88 19.67
CA ASN A 383 -19.84 6.94 19.55
C ASN A 383 -20.42 8.22 20.19
N GLN A 384 -19.90 8.65 21.36
CA GLN A 384 -20.30 9.89 21.99
C GLN A 384 -19.97 11.10 21.10
N LEU A 385 -18.73 11.24 20.65
CA LEU A 385 -18.31 12.36 19.80
C LEU A 385 -19.02 12.36 18.43
N ALA A 386 -19.32 11.20 17.87
CA ALA A 386 -20.12 11.09 16.65
C ALA A 386 -21.55 11.55 16.86
N ALA A 387 -22.16 11.29 18.02
CA ALA A 387 -23.46 11.84 18.39
C ALA A 387 -23.43 13.37 18.56
N GLU A 388 -22.26 13.93 18.89
CA GLU A 388 -22.00 15.37 18.97
C GLU A 388 -21.64 16.02 17.63
N GLY A 389 -21.57 15.24 16.52
CA GLY A 389 -21.40 15.73 15.16
C GLY A 389 -20.07 15.38 14.48
N MET A 390 -19.20 14.59 15.12
CA MET A 390 -17.97 14.11 14.49
C MET A 390 -18.28 13.15 13.33
N TYR A 391 -17.63 13.36 12.18
CA TYR A 391 -17.63 12.41 11.08
C TYR A 391 -16.47 11.42 11.26
N PHE A 392 -16.81 10.19 11.68
CA PHE A 392 -15.84 9.12 11.84
C PHE A 392 -15.84 8.20 10.63
N PHE A 393 -14.66 7.77 10.17
CA PHE A 393 -14.47 6.79 9.09
C PHE A 393 -13.30 5.85 9.39
N ASP A 394 -13.46 4.58 9.03
CA ASP A 394 -12.39 3.60 9.09
C ASP A 394 -11.40 3.83 7.94
N TYR A 395 -10.12 3.89 8.26
CA TYR A 395 -9.06 4.11 7.25
C TYR A 395 -8.53 2.82 6.61
N GLY A 396 -9.21 1.69 6.77
CA GLY A 396 -8.84 0.42 6.15
C GLY A 396 -7.76 -0.36 6.90
N ASN A 397 -7.66 -0.12 8.21
CA ASN A 397 -6.75 -0.81 9.13
C ASN A 397 -7.42 -1.95 9.92
N ALA A 398 -8.63 -2.35 9.55
CA ALA A 398 -9.49 -3.31 10.23
C ALA A 398 -10.08 -2.84 11.59
N PHE A 399 -10.10 -1.53 11.87
CA PHE A 399 -10.65 -1.00 13.12
C PHE A 399 -12.11 -1.44 13.35
N LEU A 400 -12.99 -1.27 12.38
CA LEU A 400 -14.40 -1.67 12.50
C LEU A 400 -14.55 -3.18 12.71
N LEU A 401 -13.80 -3.98 11.96
CA LEU A 401 -13.85 -5.44 12.01
C LEU A 401 -13.37 -5.96 13.38
N GLU A 402 -12.22 -5.50 13.85
CA GLU A 402 -11.66 -5.95 15.15
C GLU A 402 -12.45 -5.40 16.34
N SER A 403 -13.00 -4.20 16.25
CA SER A 403 -13.93 -3.66 17.24
C SER A 403 -15.22 -4.49 17.34
N SER A 404 -15.77 -4.93 16.21
CA SER A 404 -16.90 -5.86 16.19
C SER A 404 -16.55 -7.21 16.82
N ARG A 405 -15.41 -7.78 16.46
CA ARG A 405 -14.89 -9.02 17.07
C ARG A 405 -14.62 -8.88 18.59
N ALA A 406 -14.30 -7.68 19.04
CA ALA A 406 -14.13 -7.36 20.46
C ALA A 406 -15.46 -7.17 21.21
N GLY A 407 -16.60 -7.18 20.52
CA GLY A 407 -17.93 -6.96 21.10
C GLY A 407 -18.24 -5.50 21.41
N ALA A 408 -17.59 -4.55 20.72
CA ALA A 408 -17.90 -3.13 20.84
C ALA A 408 -19.24 -2.79 20.13
N ASP A 409 -19.91 -1.73 20.59
CA ASP A 409 -21.15 -1.21 19.98
C ASP A 409 -20.86 -0.46 18.69
N ILE A 410 -20.46 -1.22 17.65
CA ILE A 410 -20.00 -0.71 16.35
C ILE A 410 -20.92 -1.14 15.19
N LEU A 411 -21.91 -1.99 15.48
CA LEU A 411 -22.87 -2.49 14.48
C LEU A 411 -24.22 -1.80 14.60
N LYS A 412 -24.88 -1.62 13.49
CA LYS A 412 -26.30 -1.25 13.39
C LYS A 412 -27.19 -2.50 13.61
N ALA A 413 -28.49 -2.29 13.77
CA ALA A 413 -29.46 -3.37 13.95
C ALA A 413 -29.53 -4.35 12.75
N ASP A 414 -29.15 -3.89 11.56
CA ASP A 414 -29.09 -4.70 10.33
C ASP A 414 -27.77 -5.47 10.16
N GLY A 415 -26.86 -5.38 11.15
CA GLY A 415 -25.57 -6.04 11.14
C GLY A 415 -24.48 -5.30 10.34
N ASN A 416 -24.79 -4.19 9.72
CA ASN A 416 -23.79 -3.33 9.08
C ASN A 416 -23.03 -2.48 10.10
N PHE A 417 -21.82 -2.02 9.74
CA PHE A 417 -21.05 -1.10 10.59
C PHE A 417 -21.75 0.25 10.75
N ARG A 418 -21.63 0.87 11.93
CA ARG A 418 -22.15 2.21 12.20
C ARG A 418 -21.45 3.28 11.36
N TYR A 419 -20.16 3.12 11.17
CA TYR A 419 -19.31 4.04 10.42
C TYR A 419 -18.91 3.44 9.09
N PRO A 420 -18.76 4.26 8.04
CA PRO A 420 -18.26 3.79 6.76
C PRO A 420 -16.74 3.59 6.81
N SER A 421 -16.22 2.79 5.88
CA SER A 421 -14.81 2.91 5.52
C SER A 421 -14.60 4.18 4.69
N TYR A 422 -13.37 4.71 4.70
CA TYR A 422 -13.02 5.88 3.88
C TYR A 422 -13.25 5.63 2.37
N VAL A 423 -13.12 4.39 1.91
CA VAL A 423 -13.43 4.04 0.52
C VAL A 423 -14.92 4.04 0.28
N GLN A 424 -15.72 3.49 1.21
CA GLN A 424 -17.16 3.38 1.04
C GLN A 424 -17.84 4.74 0.86
N ASP A 425 -17.39 5.76 1.57
CA ASP A 425 -18.11 7.02 1.70
C ASP A 425 -17.34 8.26 1.18
N ILE A 426 -16.03 8.12 0.93
CA ILE A 426 -15.19 9.21 0.43
C ILE A 426 -14.55 8.81 -0.89
N MET A 427 -13.60 7.87 -0.87
CA MET A 427 -12.79 7.56 -2.04
C MET A 427 -13.59 6.84 -3.14
N GLY A 428 -14.52 5.95 -2.77
CA GLY A 428 -15.42 5.32 -3.72
C GLY A 428 -16.27 6.36 -4.48
N PRO A 429 -17.19 7.06 -3.78
CA PRO A 429 -18.12 8.00 -4.42
C PRO A 429 -17.47 9.20 -5.10
N MET A 430 -16.30 9.65 -4.64
CA MET A 430 -15.65 10.87 -5.14
C MET A 430 -14.52 10.61 -6.13
N TYR A 431 -13.94 9.41 -6.13
CA TYR A 431 -12.78 9.04 -6.95
C TYR A 431 -13.00 7.75 -7.75
N PHE A 432 -13.07 6.60 -7.09
CA PHE A 432 -13.05 5.30 -7.79
C PHE A 432 -14.26 5.10 -8.69
N ASP A 433 -15.43 5.54 -8.29
CA ASP A 433 -16.65 5.40 -9.08
C ASP A 433 -16.62 6.25 -10.36
N TYR A 434 -15.81 7.33 -10.37
CA TYR A 434 -15.53 8.12 -11.56
C TYR A 434 -14.27 7.66 -12.32
N GLY A 435 -13.61 6.60 -11.87
CA GLY A 435 -12.41 6.08 -12.49
C GLY A 435 -11.10 6.71 -12.04
N PHE A 436 -11.12 7.58 -11.04
CA PHE A 436 -9.89 8.10 -10.43
C PHE A 436 -9.28 7.06 -9.51
N GLY A 437 -7.98 6.93 -9.59
CA GLY A 437 -7.20 6.09 -8.71
C GLY A 437 -5.73 6.47 -8.73
N PRO A 438 -4.92 5.89 -7.84
CA PRO A 438 -3.51 6.21 -7.73
C PRO A 438 -2.76 5.88 -9.01
N PHE A 439 -2.02 6.86 -9.49
CA PHE A 439 -1.12 6.76 -10.62
C PHE A 439 0.27 7.22 -10.19
N ARG A 440 1.27 6.37 -10.37
CA ARG A 440 2.64 6.58 -9.92
C ARG A 440 3.61 6.62 -11.07
N TRP A 441 4.66 7.40 -10.92
CA TRP A 441 5.81 7.35 -11.82
C TRP A 441 7.13 7.47 -11.07
N VAL A 442 8.15 6.85 -11.62
CA VAL A 442 9.51 6.85 -11.09
C VAL A 442 10.49 7.17 -12.22
N CYS A 443 11.31 8.20 -12.02
CA CYS A 443 12.32 8.64 -12.99
C CYS A 443 13.56 7.75 -12.86
N MET A 444 13.86 6.97 -13.88
CA MET A 444 14.98 6.00 -13.86
C MET A 444 16.36 6.65 -14.01
N SER A 445 16.41 7.95 -14.20
CA SER A 445 17.66 8.73 -14.12
C SER A 445 18.14 8.96 -12.69
N GLU A 446 17.27 8.83 -11.70
CA GLU A 446 17.46 9.24 -10.30
C GLU A 446 17.78 10.74 -10.13
N LYS A 447 17.47 11.58 -11.13
CA LYS A 447 17.72 13.03 -11.11
C LYS A 447 16.50 13.80 -10.63
N PRO A 448 16.64 14.69 -9.61
CA PRO A 448 15.54 15.57 -9.16
C PRO A 448 14.96 16.45 -10.28
N GLU A 449 15.78 16.86 -11.26
CA GLU A 449 15.37 17.70 -12.39
C GLU A 449 14.36 16.99 -13.28
N ASP A 450 14.55 15.69 -13.51
CA ASP A 450 13.59 14.88 -14.27
C ASP A 450 12.26 14.74 -13.52
N LEU A 451 12.29 14.58 -12.20
CA LEU A 451 11.08 14.57 -11.38
C LEU A 451 10.35 15.92 -11.43
N GLN A 452 11.08 17.04 -11.31
CA GLN A 452 10.48 18.36 -11.43
C GLN A 452 9.82 18.55 -12.81
N LYS A 453 10.50 18.12 -13.87
CA LYS A 453 9.93 18.18 -15.23
C LYS A 453 8.65 17.36 -15.37
N THR A 454 8.61 16.17 -14.78
CA THR A 454 7.39 15.33 -14.80
C THR A 454 6.27 15.96 -13.99
N ASP A 455 6.55 16.58 -12.84
CA ASP A 455 5.56 17.31 -12.05
C ASP A 455 4.94 18.47 -12.85
N GLU A 456 5.76 19.26 -13.55
CA GLU A 456 5.31 20.36 -14.42
C GLU A 456 4.39 19.87 -15.56
N ILE A 457 4.78 18.78 -16.22
CA ILE A 457 3.98 18.15 -17.28
C ILE A 457 2.64 17.66 -16.74
N ALA A 458 2.65 16.97 -15.59
CA ALA A 458 1.43 16.44 -14.98
C ALA A 458 0.46 17.56 -14.59
N MET A 459 0.94 18.62 -13.94
CA MET A 459 0.10 19.78 -13.55
C MET A 459 -0.50 20.47 -14.76
N LYS A 460 0.28 20.63 -15.86
CA LYS A 460 -0.22 21.22 -17.10
C LYS A 460 -1.35 20.38 -17.70
N VAL A 461 -1.14 19.07 -17.83
CA VAL A 461 -2.14 18.14 -18.38
C VAL A 461 -3.42 18.15 -17.54
N LEU A 462 -3.29 18.07 -16.20
CA LEU A 462 -4.45 18.12 -15.31
C LEU A 462 -5.21 19.44 -15.40
N SER A 463 -4.51 20.57 -15.56
CA SER A 463 -5.13 21.90 -15.73
C SER A 463 -5.92 21.99 -17.03
N GLU A 464 -5.38 21.47 -18.13
CA GLU A 464 -6.06 21.42 -19.44
C GLU A 464 -7.33 20.54 -19.40
N ILE A 465 -7.27 19.38 -18.73
CA ILE A 465 -8.44 18.51 -18.54
C ILE A 465 -9.49 19.19 -17.66
N ALA A 466 -9.07 19.80 -16.55
CA ALA A 466 -9.98 20.46 -15.61
C ALA A 466 -10.77 21.60 -16.26
N ALA A 467 -10.17 22.34 -17.20
CA ALA A 467 -10.81 23.44 -17.90
C ALA A 467 -11.99 23.02 -18.80
N SER A 468 -12.02 21.77 -19.25
CA SER A 468 -13.03 21.23 -20.18
C SER A 468 -13.91 20.13 -19.57
N SER A 469 -13.73 19.83 -18.27
CA SER A 469 -14.44 18.72 -17.59
C SER A 469 -15.62 19.21 -16.74
N PRO A 470 -16.62 18.34 -16.51
CA PRO A 470 -17.67 18.59 -15.51
C PRO A 470 -17.08 18.86 -14.12
N ALA A 471 -17.86 19.53 -13.26
CA ALA A 471 -17.41 19.96 -11.93
C ALA A 471 -16.87 18.81 -11.06
N GLU A 472 -17.50 17.64 -11.14
CA GLU A 472 -17.15 16.41 -10.43
C GLU A 472 -15.74 15.90 -10.79
N ILE A 473 -15.35 16.07 -12.04
CA ILE A 473 -14.02 15.69 -12.57
C ILE A 473 -13.01 16.82 -12.30
N ALA A 474 -13.38 18.06 -12.63
CA ALA A 474 -12.49 19.21 -12.50
C ALA A 474 -12.05 19.48 -11.06
N GLY A 475 -12.92 19.20 -10.08
CA GLY A 475 -12.59 19.32 -8.65
C GLY A 475 -11.43 18.38 -8.25
N GLN A 476 -11.52 17.13 -8.68
CA GLN A 476 -10.50 16.12 -8.37
C GLN A 476 -9.15 16.43 -9.07
N MET A 477 -9.19 16.95 -10.30
CA MET A 477 -7.97 17.40 -10.98
C MET A 477 -7.27 18.53 -10.21
N ARG A 478 -8.03 19.52 -9.72
CA ARG A 478 -7.47 20.64 -8.92
C ARG A 478 -6.87 20.18 -7.58
N ASP A 479 -7.51 19.23 -6.90
CA ASP A 479 -6.97 18.67 -5.65
C ASP A 479 -5.60 18.00 -5.90
N ASN A 480 -5.43 17.33 -7.02
CA ASN A 480 -4.18 16.69 -7.38
C ASN A 480 -3.10 17.67 -7.88
N ILE A 481 -3.48 18.79 -8.51
CA ILE A 481 -2.53 19.87 -8.80
C ILE A 481 -1.99 20.46 -7.49
N HIS A 482 -2.88 20.80 -6.53
CA HIS A 482 -2.48 21.26 -5.20
C HIS A 482 -1.53 20.29 -4.50
N TRP A 483 -1.84 18.99 -4.57
CA TRP A 483 -0.97 17.96 -4.03
C TRP A 483 0.44 17.99 -4.63
N ILE A 484 0.60 18.08 -5.94
CA ILE A 484 1.92 18.07 -6.59
C ILE A 484 2.72 19.31 -6.16
N GLU A 485 2.10 20.50 -6.10
CA GLU A 485 2.72 21.72 -5.63
C GLU A 485 3.22 21.59 -4.19
N GLU A 486 2.41 21.01 -3.30
CA GLU A 486 2.77 20.80 -1.91
C GLU A 486 3.77 19.66 -1.72
N ALA A 487 3.69 18.57 -2.51
CA ALA A 487 4.65 17.48 -2.46
C ALA A 487 6.07 17.96 -2.75
N GLY A 488 6.26 18.82 -3.74
CA GLY A 488 7.54 19.45 -4.05
C GLY A 488 8.06 20.31 -2.89
N ARG A 489 7.22 21.13 -2.29
CA ARG A 489 7.56 22.00 -1.14
C ARG A 489 7.89 21.23 0.13
N ASN A 490 7.27 20.08 0.33
CA ASN A 490 7.40 19.28 1.55
C ASN A 490 8.49 18.19 1.48
N HIS A 491 9.26 18.11 0.40
CA HIS A 491 10.39 17.17 0.25
C HIS A 491 10.01 15.72 0.54
N LEU A 492 8.89 15.24 -0.02
CA LEU A 492 8.32 13.92 0.29
C LEU A 492 9.01 12.74 -0.41
N VAL A 493 10.02 12.98 -1.24
CA VAL A 493 10.77 11.91 -1.92
C VAL A 493 11.65 11.17 -0.92
N VAL A 494 11.48 9.85 -0.88
CA VAL A 494 12.34 8.92 -0.11
C VAL A 494 12.72 7.77 -1.02
N GLY A 495 14.01 7.51 -1.17
CA GLY A 495 14.51 6.58 -2.19
C GLY A 495 14.53 7.21 -3.59
N SER A 496 13.99 6.52 -4.58
CA SER A 496 13.97 6.99 -5.98
C SER A 496 13.17 8.27 -6.21
N GLN A 497 13.51 8.99 -7.27
CA GLN A 497 12.81 10.18 -7.73
C GLN A 497 11.43 9.80 -8.27
N ALA A 498 10.41 9.87 -7.42
CA ALA A 498 9.08 9.35 -7.69
C ALA A 498 7.98 10.32 -7.26
N ARG A 499 6.82 10.20 -7.92
CA ARG A 499 5.59 10.91 -7.58
C ARG A 499 4.35 10.02 -7.71
N ILE A 500 3.29 10.41 -7.02
CA ILE A 500 1.95 9.84 -7.11
C ILE A 500 0.94 10.98 -7.27
N LEU A 501 -0.16 10.70 -7.95
CA LEU A 501 -1.38 11.49 -7.94
C LEU A 501 -2.59 10.56 -8.15
N TYR A 502 -3.81 11.09 -8.06
CA TYR A 502 -4.99 10.37 -8.50
C TYR A 502 -5.48 10.92 -9.84
N ALA A 503 -5.61 10.04 -10.82
CA ALA A 503 -6.12 10.39 -12.14
C ALA A 503 -7.07 9.30 -12.67
N ASP A 504 -8.00 9.74 -13.51
CA ASP A 504 -8.86 8.87 -14.31
C ASP A 504 -8.14 8.36 -15.56
N CYS A 505 -8.82 7.60 -16.39
CA CYS A 505 -8.26 7.06 -17.63
C CYS A 505 -7.69 8.16 -18.57
N GLU A 506 -8.41 9.27 -18.73
CA GLU A 506 -7.97 10.40 -19.56
C GLU A 506 -6.70 11.04 -18.99
N GLY A 507 -6.67 11.30 -17.68
CA GLY A 507 -5.53 11.89 -16.99
C GLY A 507 -4.29 11.02 -17.07
N ARG A 508 -4.40 9.73 -16.71
CA ARG A 508 -3.29 8.77 -16.76
C ARG A 508 -2.70 8.67 -18.17
N THR A 509 -3.56 8.51 -19.18
CA THR A 509 -3.13 8.34 -20.57
C THR A 509 -2.45 9.60 -21.12
N LYS A 510 -3.03 10.78 -20.91
CA LYS A 510 -2.45 12.03 -21.40
C LYS A 510 -1.14 12.39 -20.72
N ILE A 511 -1.04 12.19 -19.39
CA ILE A 511 0.20 12.39 -18.64
C ILE A 511 1.29 11.45 -19.15
N ALA A 512 0.98 10.15 -19.26
CA ALA A 512 1.95 9.15 -19.72
C ALA A 512 2.45 9.40 -21.14
N LEU A 513 1.56 9.78 -22.07
CA LEU A 513 1.94 10.14 -23.44
C LEU A 513 2.82 11.39 -23.47
N ALA A 514 2.53 12.39 -22.63
CA ALA A 514 3.35 13.59 -22.53
C ALA A 514 4.73 13.29 -21.93
N PHE A 515 4.83 12.39 -20.96
CA PHE A 515 6.12 11.89 -20.47
C PHE A 515 6.90 11.17 -21.56
N ASN A 516 6.23 10.26 -22.29
CA ASN A 516 6.88 9.51 -23.37
C ASN A 516 7.41 10.43 -24.47
N GLU A 517 6.67 11.49 -24.82
CA GLU A 517 7.11 12.51 -25.76
C GLU A 517 8.30 13.33 -25.23
N ALA A 518 8.30 13.69 -23.93
CA ALA A 518 9.41 14.39 -23.30
C ALA A 518 10.69 13.55 -23.26
N ILE A 519 10.58 12.23 -23.05
CA ILE A 519 11.70 11.29 -23.16
C ILE A 519 12.22 11.27 -24.59
N ARG A 520 11.33 11.14 -25.57
CA ARG A 520 11.68 11.11 -27.00
C ARG A 520 12.41 12.37 -27.46
N LYS A 521 12.06 13.52 -26.89
CA LYS A 521 12.73 14.81 -27.16
C LYS A 521 14.01 15.04 -26.36
N GLY A 522 14.33 14.18 -25.41
CA GLY A 522 15.47 14.35 -24.52
C GLY A 522 15.27 15.42 -23.45
N GLU A 523 14.03 15.86 -23.20
CA GLU A 523 13.65 16.77 -22.11
C GLU A 523 13.65 16.05 -20.76
N ILE A 524 13.47 14.73 -20.75
CA ILE A 524 13.66 13.79 -19.65
C ILE A 524 14.77 12.83 -20.05
N SER A 525 15.75 12.66 -19.18
CA SER A 525 17.05 12.07 -19.56
C SER A 525 17.07 10.53 -19.56
N ALA A 526 16.03 9.87 -19.05
CA ALA A 526 15.96 8.40 -18.97
C ALA A 526 14.50 7.90 -19.06
N PRO A 527 14.27 6.60 -19.23
CA PRO A 527 12.95 6.01 -19.12
C PRO A 527 12.25 6.33 -17.80
N ILE A 528 10.92 6.23 -17.81
CA ILE A 528 10.07 6.35 -16.64
C ILE A 528 9.36 5.02 -16.41
N VAL A 529 9.27 4.59 -15.16
CA VAL A 529 8.38 3.52 -14.73
C VAL A 529 7.05 4.12 -14.33
N LEU A 530 5.98 3.67 -14.97
CA LEU A 530 4.61 3.95 -14.58
C LEU A 530 4.04 2.78 -13.76
N GLY A 531 3.17 3.08 -12.82
CA GLY A 531 2.43 2.08 -12.07
C GLY A 531 1.28 2.72 -11.29
N ARG A 532 0.69 1.95 -10.39
CA ARG A 532 -0.32 2.46 -9.47
C ARG A 532 -0.20 1.78 -8.11
N ASP A 533 -0.91 2.29 -7.13
CA ASP A 533 -1.18 1.52 -5.91
C ASP A 533 -2.19 0.41 -6.25
N HIS A 534 -2.10 -0.71 -5.57
CA HIS A 534 -3.10 -1.78 -5.72
C HIS A 534 -4.46 -1.36 -5.15
N HIS A 535 -4.49 -0.47 -4.16
CA HIS A 535 -5.65 0.27 -3.70
C HIS A 535 -6.16 1.18 -4.83
N ASP A 536 -7.02 0.67 -5.70
CA ASP A 536 -7.42 1.31 -6.96
C ASP A 536 -8.85 0.97 -7.36
N VAL A 537 -9.32 1.61 -8.42
CA VAL A 537 -10.66 1.42 -9.01
C VAL A 537 -10.90 -0.02 -9.49
N SER A 538 -9.86 -0.67 -10.04
CA SER A 538 -9.94 -2.00 -10.65
C SER A 538 -9.06 -3.05 -9.97
N GLY A 539 -7.99 -2.64 -9.33
CA GLY A 539 -6.92 -3.54 -8.90
C GLY A 539 -7.17 -4.31 -7.63
N THR A 540 -8.24 -4.04 -6.88
CA THR A 540 -8.44 -4.64 -5.56
C THR A 540 -9.89 -5.03 -5.32
N ASP A 541 -10.10 -6.28 -4.97
CA ASP A 541 -11.32 -6.80 -4.36
C ASP A 541 -11.10 -6.98 -2.86
N SER A 542 -11.78 -6.14 -2.07
CA SER A 542 -11.70 -6.11 -0.61
C SER A 542 -13.07 -5.72 -0.04
N PRO A 543 -13.81 -6.65 0.56
CA PRO A 543 -15.20 -6.44 0.98
C PRO A 543 -15.42 -5.28 1.94
N PHE A 544 -14.40 -4.96 2.75
CA PHE A 544 -14.49 -3.93 3.80
C PHE A 544 -13.69 -2.67 3.47
N ARG A 545 -13.10 -2.60 2.27
CA ARG A 545 -12.30 -1.47 1.83
C ARG A 545 -12.64 -1.07 0.40
N GLU A 546 -11.91 -1.53 -0.62
CA GLU A 546 -12.05 -1.05 -2.01
C GLU A 546 -13.36 -1.45 -2.68
N THR A 547 -13.94 -2.59 -2.31
CA THR A 547 -15.24 -3.03 -2.82
C THR A 547 -16.37 -2.86 -1.81
N SER A 548 -16.16 -2.14 -0.71
CA SER A 548 -17.15 -1.92 0.35
C SER A 548 -18.41 -1.18 -0.13
N ASN A 549 -18.31 -0.38 -1.19
CA ASN A 549 -19.43 0.34 -1.80
C ASN A 549 -20.07 -0.40 -3.00
N ILE A 550 -19.77 -1.67 -3.19
CA ILE A 550 -20.43 -2.54 -4.17
C ILE A 550 -21.55 -3.30 -3.45
N TYR A 551 -22.81 -2.94 -3.73
CA TYR A 551 -23.98 -3.37 -2.95
C TYR A 551 -24.82 -4.45 -3.60
N ASP A 552 -24.39 -5.06 -4.70
CA ASP A 552 -25.11 -6.14 -5.39
C ASP A 552 -24.85 -7.55 -4.82
N GLY A 553 -24.08 -7.64 -3.72
CA GLY A 553 -23.67 -8.89 -3.07
C GLY A 553 -22.33 -9.44 -3.55
N SER A 554 -21.80 -8.94 -4.67
CA SER A 554 -20.56 -9.45 -5.28
C SER A 554 -19.27 -8.85 -4.71
N ARG A 555 -19.34 -7.98 -3.69
CA ARG A 555 -18.17 -7.40 -3.04
C ARG A 555 -17.19 -8.43 -2.45
N PHE A 556 -17.66 -9.68 -2.25
CA PHE A 556 -16.87 -10.78 -1.72
C PHE A 556 -16.20 -11.64 -2.80
N THR A 557 -16.32 -11.28 -4.08
CA THR A 557 -15.67 -11.99 -5.19
C THR A 557 -14.40 -11.26 -5.62
N ALA A 558 -13.45 -12.00 -6.20
CA ALA A 558 -12.15 -11.48 -6.62
C ALA A 558 -11.98 -11.40 -8.16
N ASP A 559 -13.08 -11.51 -8.90
CA ASP A 559 -13.05 -11.56 -10.36
C ASP A 559 -12.46 -10.28 -10.96
N MET A 560 -12.77 -9.12 -10.39
CA MET A 560 -12.27 -7.83 -10.89
C MET A 560 -10.75 -7.75 -10.84
N ALA A 561 -10.13 -8.03 -9.69
CA ALA A 561 -8.68 -7.98 -9.53
C ALA A 561 -7.95 -8.99 -10.43
N VAL A 562 -8.49 -10.21 -10.56
CA VAL A 562 -7.94 -11.24 -11.44
C VAL A 562 -8.02 -10.83 -12.91
N GLN A 563 -9.19 -10.39 -13.37
CA GLN A 563 -9.41 -9.93 -14.75
C GLN A 563 -8.54 -8.70 -15.09
N ASN A 564 -8.39 -7.78 -14.13
CA ASN A 564 -7.56 -6.59 -14.28
C ASN A 564 -6.12 -6.98 -14.65
N VAL A 565 -5.49 -7.83 -13.83
CA VAL A 565 -4.09 -8.27 -14.03
C VAL A 565 -3.90 -9.05 -15.32
N ILE A 566 -4.86 -9.93 -15.69
CA ILE A 566 -4.83 -10.66 -16.97
C ILE A 566 -4.83 -9.67 -18.13
N GLY A 567 -5.72 -8.68 -18.10
CA GLY A 567 -5.86 -7.72 -19.16
C GLY A 567 -4.68 -6.76 -19.29
N ASP A 568 -4.05 -6.37 -18.18
CA ASP A 568 -2.81 -5.59 -18.17
C ASP A 568 -1.66 -6.37 -18.85
N GLY A 569 -1.54 -7.66 -18.52
CA GLY A 569 -0.55 -8.54 -19.15
C GLY A 569 -0.70 -8.67 -20.65
N PHE A 570 -1.93 -8.64 -21.18
CA PHE A 570 -2.20 -8.70 -22.64
C PHE A 570 -1.92 -7.39 -23.38
N ARG A 571 -1.75 -6.26 -22.66
CA ARG A 571 -1.70 -4.92 -23.26
C ARG A 571 -0.39 -4.19 -23.04
N GLY A 572 0.67 -4.93 -22.71
CA GLY A 572 2.03 -4.39 -22.70
C GLY A 572 2.51 -3.87 -21.34
N ALA A 573 1.90 -4.30 -20.24
CA ALA A 573 2.52 -4.13 -18.91
C ALA A 573 3.90 -4.79 -18.92
N THR A 574 4.92 -4.09 -18.41
CA THR A 574 6.28 -4.62 -18.33
C THR A 574 6.38 -5.74 -17.28
N TRP A 575 5.64 -5.63 -16.19
CA TRP A 575 5.40 -6.73 -15.25
C TRP A 575 4.02 -6.62 -14.63
N VAL A 576 3.50 -7.75 -14.19
CA VAL A 576 2.21 -7.86 -13.51
C VAL A 576 2.34 -8.68 -12.25
N SER A 577 1.48 -8.39 -11.28
CA SER A 577 1.45 -9.11 -10.01
C SER A 577 0.03 -9.25 -9.48
N ILE A 578 -0.25 -10.39 -8.79
CA ILE A 578 -1.49 -10.59 -8.05
C ILE A 578 -1.19 -11.21 -6.69
N HIS A 579 -1.85 -10.73 -5.65
CA HIS A 579 -1.56 -11.11 -4.27
C HIS A 579 -2.83 -11.34 -3.45
N ASN A 580 -2.72 -12.24 -2.48
CA ASN A 580 -3.57 -12.22 -1.31
C ASN A 580 -2.89 -11.36 -0.23
N GLY A 581 -3.67 -10.49 0.41
CA GLY A 581 -3.20 -9.62 1.48
C GLY A 581 -3.13 -8.15 1.11
N GLY A 582 -3.44 -7.31 2.07
CA GLY A 582 -3.50 -5.86 1.92
C GLY A 582 -3.82 -5.15 3.23
N GLY A 583 -4.39 -3.95 3.18
CA GLY A 583 -4.68 -3.12 4.35
C GLY A 583 -5.66 -3.71 5.36
N VAL A 584 -6.42 -4.76 5.01
CA VAL A 584 -7.33 -5.48 5.92
C VAL A 584 -6.87 -6.90 6.26
N GLY A 585 -5.62 -7.24 5.95
CA GLY A 585 -4.99 -8.47 6.41
C GLY A 585 -5.02 -9.63 5.42
N TRP A 586 -4.46 -10.74 5.84
CA TRP A 586 -4.42 -12.00 5.11
C TRP A 586 -5.82 -12.61 4.99
N GLY A 587 -6.11 -13.14 3.82
CA GLY A 587 -7.39 -13.79 3.53
C GLY A 587 -8.55 -12.84 3.24
N GLU A 588 -8.41 -11.55 3.53
CA GLU A 588 -9.48 -10.55 3.43
C GLU A 588 -9.47 -9.76 2.11
N VAL A 589 -8.43 -9.93 1.28
CA VAL A 589 -8.26 -9.13 0.07
C VAL A 589 -7.46 -9.85 -1.01
N ILE A 590 -7.89 -9.71 -2.26
CA ILE A 590 -7.10 -10.04 -3.46
C ILE A 590 -6.82 -8.73 -4.20
N ASN A 591 -5.56 -8.49 -4.51
CA ASN A 591 -5.16 -7.26 -5.19
C ASN A 591 -4.09 -7.52 -6.24
N GLY A 592 -4.07 -6.69 -7.26
CA GLY A 592 -3.12 -6.77 -8.35
C GLY A 592 -2.62 -5.42 -8.80
N GLY A 593 -1.48 -5.44 -9.47
CA GLY A 593 -0.86 -4.26 -10.01
C GLY A 593 0.09 -4.56 -11.14
N PHE A 594 0.64 -3.50 -11.69
CA PHE A 594 1.56 -3.54 -12.82
C PHE A 594 2.71 -2.54 -12.63
N GLY A 595 3.76 -2.75 -13.42
CA GLY A 595 4.71 -1.71 -13.78
C GLY A 595 4.83 -1.65 -15.30
N MET A 596 4.97 -0.44 -15.83
CA MET A 596 5.17 -0.18 -17.25
C MET A 596 6.34 0.75 -17.46
N VAL A 597 7.34 0.30 -18.21
CA VAL A 597 8.47 1.14 -18.62
C VAL A 597 8.10 1.86 -19.90
N ILE A 598 8.22 3.18 -19.91
CA ILE A 598 8.11 4.02 -21.11
C ILE A 598 9.47 4.63 -21.43
N ASP A 599 9.87 4.58 -22.69
CA ASP A 599 11.25 4.86 -23.15
C ASP A 599 11.35 5.82 -24.32
N GLY A 600 10.24 6.51 -24.65
CA GLY A 600 10.15 7.43 -25.79
C GLY A 600 9.76 6.76 -27.11
N SER A 601 9.55 5.44 -27.13
CA SER A 601 9.21 4.67 -28.34
C SER A 601 7.72 4.74 -28.72
N GLU A 602 7.40 4.36 -29.96
CA GLU A 602 6.00 4.20 -30.40
C GLU A 602 5.33 2.96 -29.78
N ASP A 603 6.10 1.92 -29.45
CA ASP A 603 5.57 0.79 -28.69
C ASP A 603 5.08 1.26 -27.31
N SER A 604 5.82 2.14 -26.63
CA SER A 604 5.36 2.77 -25.38
C SER A 604 4.06 3.55 -25.57
N ASN A 605 3.93 4.32 -26.65
CA ASN A 605 2.68 5.04 -26.96
C ASN A 605 1.48 4.09 -27.13
N ARG A 606 1.68 2.97 -27.81
CA ARG A 606 0.64 1.94 -27.99
C ARG A 606 0.25 1.29 -26.66
N HIS A 607 1.22 0.84 -25.88
CA HIS A 607 0.99 0.22 -24.57
C HIS A 607 0.29 1.18 -23.61
N ILE A 608 0.70 2.45 -23.56
CA ILE A 608 0.02 3.48 -22.74
C ILE A 608 -1.47 3.55 -23.07
N ARG A 609 -1.82 3.66 -24.39
CA ARG A 609 -3.21 3.79 -24.82
C ARG A 609 -4.05 2.56 -24.54
N GLU A 610 -3.50 1.37 -24.73
CA GLU A 610 -4.23 0.10 -24.58
C GLU A 610 -4.34 -0.33 -23.12
N MET A 611 -3.22 -0.32 -22.41
CA MET A 611 -3.15 -0.89 -21.06
C MET A 611 -3.76 0.04 -20.02
N LEU A 612 -3.43 1.34 -19.99
CA LEU A 612 -4.01 2.28 -19.04
C LEU A 612 -5.52 2.46 -19.24
N PHE A 613 -5.98 2.34 -20.50
CA PHE A 613 -7.41 2.31 -20.79
C PHE A 613 -8.11 1.13 -20.14
N TRP A 614 -7.57 -0.06 -20.33
CA TRP A 614 -8.10 -1.28 -19.74
C TRP A 614 -8.03 -1.25 -18.21
N ASP A 615 -6.88 -0.90 -17.64
CA ASP A 615 -6.64 -0.93 -16.21
C ASP A 615 -7.67 -0.11 -15.40
N VAL A 616 -8.17 0.98 -15.96
CA VAL A 616 -9.21 1.80 -15.32
C VAL A 616 -10.61 1.33 -15.68
N ASN A 617 -10.91 1.14 -16.97
CA ASN A 617 -12.28 0.99 -17.43
C ASN A 617 -12.92 -0.37 -17.08
N ASN A 618 -12.13 -1.41 -16.86
CA ASN A 618 -12.70 -2.68 -16.41
C ASN A 618 -13.35 -2.54 -15.02
N GLY A 619 -12.73 -1.82 -14.10
CA GLY A 619 -13.28 -1.57 -12.77
C GLY A 619 -14.48 -0.63 -12.78
N ILE A 620 -14.48 0.40 -13.64
CA ILE A 620 -15.65 1.26 -13.83
C ILE A 620 -16.82 0.44 -14.37
N ALA A 621 -16.61 -0.40 -15.39
CA ALA A 621 -17.62 -1.28 -15.95
C ALA A 621 -18.20 -2.22 -14.88
N ARG A 622 -17.33 -2.82 -14.04
CA ARG A 622 -17.70 -3.66 -12.92
C ARG A 622 -18.58 -2.93 -11.90
N ARG A 623 -18.21 -1.71 -11.53
CA ARG A 623 -18.95 -0.88 -10.59
C ARG A 623 -20.28 -0.41 -11.19
N SER A 624 -20.31 -0.06 -12.47
CA SER A 624 -21.53 0.26 -13.20
C SER A 624 -22.49 -0.93 -13.21
N TRP A 625 -22.01 -2.16 -13.50
CA TRP A 625 -22.81 -3.36 -13.47
C TRP A 625 -23.44 -3.63 -12.10
N ALA A 626 -22.76 -3.27 -11.01
CA ALA A 626 -23.28 -3.30 -9.65
C ALA A 626 -24.29 -2.16 -9.34
N ARG A 627 -24.75 -1.45 -10.34
CA ARG A 627 -25.75 -0.35 -10.26
C ARG A 627 -25.23 0.94 -9.62
N ASN A 628 -23.90 1.15 -9.60
CA ASN A 628 -23.33 2.39 -9.14
C ASN A 628 -23.55 3.50 -10.20
N SER A 629 -24.19 4.60 -9.80
CA SER A 629 -24.62 5.66 -10.75
C SER A 629 -23.45 6.50 -11.26
N ALA A 630 -22.45 6.78 -10.42
CA ALA A 630 -21.27 7.54 -10.84
C ALA A 630 -20.40 6.72 -11.81
N ALA A 631 -20.24 5.42 -11.56
CA ALA A 631 -19.54 4.53 -12.47
C ALA A 631 -20.31 4.36 -13.80
N ARG A 632 -21.64 4.33 -13.74
CA ARG A 632 -22.47 4.33 -14.95
C ARG A 632 -22.23 5.62 -15.77
N PHE A 633 -22.27 6.78 -15.13
CA PHE A 633 -21.94 8.05 -15.78
C PHE A 633 -20.56 8.02 -16.43
N ALA A 634 -19.54 7.54 -15.70
CA ALA A 634 -18.16 7.48 -16.19
C ALA A 634 -18.03 6.55 -17.41
N ILE A 635 -18.63 5.34 -17.36
CA ILE A 635 -18.50 4.38 -18.47
C ILE A 635 -19.35 4.77 -19.69
N GLU A 636 -20.51 5.40 -19.51
CA GLU A 636 -21.30 5.95 -20.63
C GLU A 636 -20.53 7.08 -21.32
N ARG A 637 -19.87 7.96 -20.57
CA ARG A 637 -18.99 9.01 -21.10
C ARG A 637 -17.82 8.41 -21.89
N GLU A 638 -17.23 7.32 -21.41
CA GLU A 638 -16.12 6.65 -22.08
C GLU A 638 -16.59 5.92 -23.36
N MET A 639 -17.75 5.26 -23.35
CA MET A 639 -18.35 4.68 -24.57
C MET A 639 -18.62 5.72 -25.64
N ALA A 640 -19.02 6.94 -25.25
CA ALA A 640 -19.25 8.04 -26.19
C ALA A 640 -17.95 8.57 -26.84
N ARG A 641 -16.80 8.39 -26.19
CA ARG A 641 -15.49 8.89 -26.65
C ARG A 641 -14.67 7.84 -27.39
N THR A 642 -14.91 6.56 -27.10
CA THR A 642 -14.06 5.45 -27.56
C THR A 642 -14.83 4.56 -28.53
N PRO A 643 -14.62 4.71 -29.85
CA PRO A 643 -15.22 3.83 -30.85
C PRO A 643 -14.87 2.35 -30.57
N GLY A 644 -15.88 1.50 -30.59
CA GLY A 644 -15.72 0.05 -30.35
C GLY A 644 -15.84 -0.37 -28.88
N LEU A 645 -15.82 0.54 -27.91
CA LEU A 645 -16.15 0.21 -26.54
C LEU A 645 -17.67 -0.03 -26.40
N LYS A 646 -18.04 -1.23 -26.00
CA LYS A 646 -19.44 -1.60 -25.74
C LYS A 646 -19.53 -2.29 -24.36
N VAL A 647 -20.10 -1.60 -23.39
CA VAL A 647 -20.28 -2.12 -22.03
C VAL A 647 -21.77 -2.42 -21.80
N THR A 648 -22.04 -3.56 -21.17
CA THR A 648 -23.38 -3.90 -20.76
C THR A 648 -23.78 -3.05 -19.54
N LEU A 649 -24.86 -2.30 -19.68
CA LEU A 649 -25.39 -1.47 -18.61
C LEU A 649 -26.53 -2.17 -17.87
N PRO A 650 -26.66 -2.03 -16.54
CA PRO A 650 -27.74 -2.63 -15.77
C PRO A 650 -29.06 -1.88 -16.01
N ASN A 651 -30.16 -2.64 -16.01
CA ASN A 651 -31.49 -2.08 -15.91
C ASN A 651 -31.91 -2.03 -14.43
N ALA A 652 -32.53 -0.92 -14.02
CA ALA A 652 -33.08 -0.79 -12.68
C ALA A 652 -34.35 -1.64 -12.53
N ALA A 653 -34.45 -2.41 -11.45
CA ALA A 653 -35.68 -3.09 -11.09
C ALA A 653 -36.60 -2.16 -10.27
N ASP A 654 -37.92 -2.27 -10.46
CA ASP A 654 -38.89 -1.57 -9.65
C ASP A 654 -39.07 -2.30 -8.31
N GLU A 655 -38.77 -1.60 -7.21
CA GLU A 655 -38.85 -2.13 -5.84
C GLU A 655 -40.27 -2.64 -5.49
N LYS A 656 -41.33 -2.01 -6.01
CA LYS A 656 -42.71 -2.45 -5.81
C LYS A 656 -42.99 -3.81 -6.48
N ILE A 657 -42.38 -4.01 -7.66
CA ILE A 657 -42.48 -5.30 -8.36
C ILE A 657 -41.76 -6.39 -7.56
N ILE A 658 -40.56 -6.08 -7.05
CA ILE A 658 -39.80 -7.03 -6.23
C ILE A 658 -40.55 -7.38 -4.94
N GLN A 659 -41.03 -6.38 -4.20
CA GLN A 659 -41.83 -6.62 -2.98
C GLN A 659 -43.06 -7.47 -3.24
N LYS A 660 -43.79 -7.20 -4.34
CA LYS A 660 -44.98 -7.98 -4.72
C LYS A 660 -44.63 -9.42 -5.10
N ALA A 661 -43.51 -9.64 -5.73
CA ALA A 661 -43.07 -10.98 -6.15
C ALA A 661 -42.59 -11.85 -4.97
N LEU A 662 -42.20 -11.25 -3.86
CA LEU A 662 -41.74 -11.94 -2.65
C LEU A 662 -42.85 -12.19 -1.62
N GLN A 663 -44.02 -11.61 -1.80
CA GLN A 663 -45.24 -11.88 -1.02
C GLN A 663 -45.95 -13.13 -1.57
#